data_a70f742e62000fb60188c52a3a39cc33
#
_entry.id   a70f742e62000fb60188c52a3a39cc33
#
_cell.length_a   1.000
_cell.length_b   1.000
_cell.length_c   1.000
_cell.angle_alpha   90.00
_cell.angle_beta   90.00
_cell.angle_gamma   90.00
#
_symmetry.space_group_name_H-M   'P 1'
#
loop_
_entity.id
_entity.type
_entity.pdbx_description
1 polymer ?
#
loop_
_entity_poly.entity_id
_entity_poly.type
_entity_poly.pdbx_seq_one_letter_code
_entity_poly.pdbx_strand_id
1 'polypeptide(L)'
;MRAWAVIAFLLATATQARSLGVSGRVLDPQGKPVARAMVSVAQERDSRTQETLTDPDGAYAFPALPAGAYLLAAAAPGFADVSRTVAIADGAALKMDLQFDRLAARSESVTVTEDVRNLDIQNPDPAQRVLVRDEILDANPGRPGAPVSIPGLPIETASGGIKAPQYFAPGVAGDHGEPIAQFIQVGSFLMPNNLSANAHGNGYSDPNILVPALIESVQTDGGAFNVREGDHSVNLAATYGIRPSLSPFATLTGDYRDADVSAGWNWLAVQASYGNGFLDTLEHRQQYKINALKGWDVGAHRLTALFIGYYGESKIPGLVPIGIPNLHDTIDPRQRDQTHTGEMALNDVWHLTPASDLQLSGFFRTYDLSLYSNFGEGLIRQSEFRTVTGGNANYIRKLNRHFSLMAGLDYLREAPRRDDLDRYPFEQVTANDITLNLVTPFIAIDGNIVPWLRYNLGWRRDQIGFDNTDLLNPANSFNRWVSVNSPKATLALAPPERLRLPSVSFSFGQTFFTNDPRIGAGTQQGNLISQAHAYQVVVARTIRNTDLRVTLGHVTQEASLAKIDPDTGLQFNEGPSRNQYITASARHYFRAGLLQASVSKADARDLTGGAPVPEAPRLIVDVLGTLDRLPWRLQARAEFEEVGRKPLGDGFVSVPVLEFRGALTRSFRSGKIQTGVHFQLASGYSGQTTEVLALPGEGEPFERVVGVSIPSYATASFSYHFGHASEPLR
;
A
#
# COMPACT_ATOMS: atom_id res chain seq x y z
N MET A 1 61.21 -29.75 44.63
CA MET A 1 61.04 -31.07 44.00
C MET A 1 59.66 -31.60 44.37
N ARG A 2 58.92 -32.06 43.40
CA ARG A 2 57.58 -32.70 43.51
C ARG A 2 56.38 -31.77 43.62
N ALA A 3 55.96 -31.23 42.46
CA ALA A 3 54.59 -30.73 42.20
C ALA A 3 54.30 -30.77 40.68
N TRP A 4 54.42 -31.95 40.06
CA TRP A 4 54.14 -32.19 38.64
C TRP A 4 53.52 -33.58 38.44
N ALA A 5 52.39 -33.85 39.10
CA ALA A 5 51.69 -35.12 38.89
C ALA A 5 50.17 -35.09 39.11
N VAL A 6 49.49 -33.96 38.88
CA VAL A 6 48.02 -33.89 39.03
C VAL A 6 47.31 -33.22 37.84
N ILE A 7 47.99 -32.92 36.74
CA ILE A 7 47.41 -32.26 35.55
C ILE A 7 47.24 -33.25 34.33
N ALA A 8 47.30 -34.56 34.56
CA ALA A 8 47.20 -35.55 33.47
C ALA A 8 45.97 -36.44 33.50
N PHE A 9 44.88 -36.05 34.21
CA PHE A 9 43.70 -36.96 34.26
C PHE A 9 42.35 -36.26 34.10
N LEU A 10 42.31 -35.11 33.42
CA LEU A 10 41.05 -34.43 33.07
C LEU A 10 40.92 -34.14 31.56
N LEU A 11 41.52 -34.98 30.74
CA LEU A 11 41.43 -34.89 29.28
C LEU A 11 40.99 -36.25 28.71
N ALA A 12 39.80 -36.72 29.01
CA ALA A 12 39.14 -37.74 28.22
C ALA A 12 37.72 -38.00 28.69
N THR A 13 36.79 -37.10 28.38
CA THR A 13 35.43 -37.49 28.01
C THR A 13 34.77 -36.24 27.37
N ALA A 14 35.32 -35.73 26.28
CA ALA A 14 34.52 -35.04 25.31
C ALA A 14 33.66 -36.08 24.63
N THR A 15 32.56 -36.46 25.20
CA THR A 15 31.46 -37.07 24.49
C THR A 15 31.12 -36.11 23.34
N GLN A 16 31.50 -36.46 22.13
CA GLN A 16 30.93 -35.85 20.94
C GLN A 16 29.45 -36.03 21.03
N ALA A 17 28.74 -34.96 21.45
CA ALA A 17 27.32 -34.86 21.23
C ALA A 17 27.17 -34.99 19.70
N ARG A 18 26.65 -36.13 19.26
CA ARG A 18 26.26 -36.31 17.86
C ARG A 18 25.25 -35.20 17.57
N SER A 19 25.65 -34.25 16.72
CA SER A 19 24.79 -33.21 16.27
C SER A 19 23.63 -33.86 15.50
N LEU A 20 22.46 -33.76 16.10
CA LEU A 20 21.20 -34.14 15.51
C LEU A 20 20.85 -33.09 14.47
N GLY A 21 20.41 -33.47 13.28
CA GLY A 21 20.13 -32.49 12.25
C GLY A 21 19.29 -33.03 11.11
N VAL A 22 18.86 -32.13 10.26
CA VAL A 22 18.21 -32.44 8.98
C VAL A 22 19.19 -32.12 7.84
N SER A 23 19.30 -33.01 6.88
CA SER A 23 20.06 -32.80 5.65
C SER A 23 19.33 -33.41 4.46
N GLY A 24 19.60 -32.95 3.26
CA GLY A 24 18.99 -33.46 2.04
C GLY A 24 19.41 -32.68 0.83
N ARG A 25 18.65 -32.81 -0.24
CA ARG A 25 18.84 -32.06 -1.48
C ARG A 25 17.54 -31.31 -1.84
N VAL A 26 17.69 -30.18 -2.50
CA VAL A 26 16.62 -29.50 -3.20
C VAL A 26 16.70 -29.85 -4.67
N LEU A 27 15.60 -30.36 -5.21
CA LEU A 27 15.49 -30.85 -6.58
C LEU A 27 14.43 -30.06 -7.35
N ASP A 28 14.64 -29.89 -8.66
CA ASP A 28 13.63 -29.35 -9.56
C ASP A 28 12.52 -30.37 -9.86
N PRO A 29 11.43 -30.01 -10.58
CA PRO A 29 10.37 -30.95 -10.95
C PRO A 29 10.84 -32.13 -11.80
N GLN A 30 12.03 -32.05 -12.42
CA GLN A 30 12.66 -33.11 -13.20
C GLN A 30 13.66 -33.95 -12.39
N GLY A 31 13.80 -33.65 -11.08
CA GLY A 31 14.73 -34.35 -10.20
C GLY A 31 16.18 -33.89 -10.30
N LYS A 32 16.49 -32.77 -10.95
CA LYS A 32 17.84 -32.18 -10.99
C LYS A 32 18.11 -31.33 -9.77
N PRO A 33 19.35 -31.29 -9.27
CA PRO A 33 19.68 -30.46 -8.11
C PRO A 33 19.55 -28.96 -8.41
N VAL A 34 19.03 -28.23 -7.43
CA VAL A 34 18.88 -26.76 -7.47
C VAL A 34 19.92 -26.13 -6.57
N ALA A 35 20.91 -25.47 -7.16
CA ALA A 35 21.94 -24.74 -6.43
C ALA A 35 21.39 -23.39 -5.91
N ARG A 36 21.90 -22.96 -4.73
CA ARG A 36 21.52 -21.68 -4.09
C ARG A 36 20.03 -21.53 -3.80
N ALA A 37 19.31 -22.62 -3.65
CA ALA A 37 17.96 -22.57 -3.09
C ALA A 37 18.07 -22.21 -1.60
N MET A 38 17.24 -21.30 -1.13
CA MET A 38 17.12 -21.01 0.29
C MET A 38 16.31 -22.12 0.95
N VAL A 39 16.88 -22.75 1.96
CA VAL A 39 16.18 -23.75 2.77
C VAL A 39 16.03 -23.18 4.16
N SER A 40 14.81 -23.17 4.67
CA SER A 40 14.48 -22.72 6.00
C SER A 40 13.92 -23.86 6.84
N VAL A 41 14.21 -23.86 8.14
CA VAL A 41 13.63 -24.77 9.11
C VAL A 41 13.10 -23.99 10.30
N ALA A 42 11.82 -24.13 10.58
CA ALA A 42 11.13 -23.50 11.71
C ALA A 42 10.52 -24.58 12.60
N GLN A 43 10.76 -24.54 13.90
CA GLN A 43 10.09 -25.43 14.83
C GLN A 43 8.62 -24.98 15.00
N GLU A 44 7.69 -25.93 15.00
CA GLU A 44 6.24 -25.64 15.04
C GLU A 44 5.80 -24.81 16.28
N ARG A 45 6.64 -24.75 17.31
CA ARG A 45 6.43 -23.99 18.55
C ARG A 45 7.35 -22.79 18.74
N ASP A 46 8.25 -22.55 17.78
CA ASP A 46 9.28 -21.53 17.85
C ASP A 46 9.18 -20.61 16.65
N SER A 47 9.21 -19.28 16.83
CA SER A 47 9.24 -18.32 15.74
C SER A 47 10.62 -18.18 15.10
N ARG A 48 11.65 -18.83 15.63
CA ARG A 48 13.00 -18.79 15.06
C ARG A 48 13.09 -19.70 13.85
N THR A 49 13.43 -19.10 12.72
CA THR A 49 13.75 -19.81 11.50
C THR A 49 15.26 -19.84 11.33
N GLN A 50 15.82 -21.02 11.11
CA GLN A 50 17.21 -21.15 10.64
C GLN A 50 17.18 -21.29 9.13
N GLU A 51 18.12 -20.65 8.44
CA GLU A 51 18.18 -20.61 6.99
C GLU A 51 19.58 -21.05 6.50
N THR A 52 19.63 -21.73 5.37
CA THR A 52 20.85 -22.10 4.67
C THR A 52 20.63 -22.07 3.17
N LEU A 53 21.69 -21.92 2.39
CA LEU A 53 21.63 -22.03 0.93
C LEU A 53 22.16 -23.40 0.49
N THR A 54 21.53 -23.99 -0.51
CA THR A 54 22.03 -25.22 -1.12
C THR A 54 23.36 -24.98 -1.86
N ASP A 55 24.22 -25.98 -1.82
CA ASP A 55 25.45 -26.01 -2.58
C ASP A 55 25.23 -26.29 -4.10
N PRO A 56 26.26 -26.36 -4.97
CA PRO A 56 26.10 -26.65 -6.39
C PRO A 56 25.43 -28.00 -6.71
N ASP A 57 25.49 -28.96 -5.79
CA ASP A 57 24.83 -30.27 -5.91
C ASP A 57 23.42 -30.28 -5.28
N GLY A 58 22.89 -29.09 -4.94
CA GLY A 58 21.60 -28.92 -4.34
C GLY A 58 21.51 -29.36 -2.86
N ALA A 59 22.64 -29.70 -2.22
CA ALA A 59 22.66 -30.26 -0.89
C ALA A 59 22.52 -29.13 0.18
N TYR A 60 21.81 -29.43 1.28
CA TYR A 60 21.66 -28.57 2.44
C TYR A 60 21.81 -29.37 3.74
N ALA A 61 22.15 -28.70 4.82
CA ALA A 61 22.22 -29.30 6.16
C ALA A 61 21.98 -28.28 7.27
N PHE A 62 21.20 -28.70 8.28
CA PHE A 62 21.05 -28.05 9.57
C PHE A 62 21.63 -28.98 10.65
N PRO A 63 22.86 -28.74 11.11
CA PRO A 63 23.62 -29.72 11.88
C PRO A 63 23.20 -29.90 13.35
N ALA A 64 22.36 -29.03 13.89
CA ALA A 64 21.98 -29.07 15.30
C ALA A 64 20.55 -28.57 15.50
N LEU A 65 19.59 -29.50 15.46
CA LEU A 65 18.20 -29.22 15.75
C LEU A 65 17.74 -30.07 16.93
N PRO A 66 17.08 -29.50 17.96
CA PRO A 66 16.45 -30.27 19.04
C PRO A 66 15.40 -31.26 18.52
N ALA A 67 15.07 -32.29 19.28
CA ALA A 67 13.95 -33.13 18.96
C ALA A 67 12.63 -32.35 18.93
N GLY A 68 11.78 -32.57 17.93
CA GLY A 68 10.53 -31.83 17.77
C GLY A 68 9.94 -31.94 16.38
N ALA A 69 8.79 -31.29 16.20
CA ALA A 69 8.18 -31.10 14.89
C ALA A 69 8.66 -29.80 14.26
N TYR A 70 9.04 -29.85 13.01
CA TYR A 70 9.59 -28.73 12.24
C TYR A 70 8.87 -28.59 10.91
N LEU A 71 8.65 -27.36 10.49
CA LEU A 71 8.34 -27.02 9.10
C LEU A 71 9.66 -26.76 8.36
N LEU A 72 9.94 -27.58 7.38
CA LEU A 72 11.08 -27.46 6.50
C LEU A 72 10.57 -26.92 5.16
N ALA A 73 11.09 -25.81 4.68
CA ALA A 73 10.70 -25.21 3.43
C ALA A 73 11.90 -24.90 2.54
N ALA A 74 11.71 -24.96 1.23
CA ALA A 74 12.70 -24.51 0.26
C ALA A 74 12.07 -23.53 -0.72
N ALA A 75 12.81 -22.44 -1.00
CA ALA A 75 12.49 -21.42 -1.97
C ALA A 75 13.67 -21.25 -2.93
N ALA A 76 13.40 -21.14 -4.22
CA ALA A 76 14.42 -20.80 -5.20
C ALA A 76 13.78 -20.01 -6.35
N PRO A 77 14.51 -19.04 -6.93
CA PRO A 77 14.01 -18.29 -8.06
C PRO A 77 13.54 -19.22 -9.19
N GLY A 78 12.32 -19.05 -9.65
CA GLY A 78 11.72 -19.84 -10.74
C GLY A 78 11.04 -21.13 -10.32
N PHE A 79 10.92 -21.42 -9.03
CA PHE A 79 10.19 -22.55 -8.50
C PHE A 79 9.13 -22.10 -7.49
N ALA A 80 8.00 -22.79 -7.46
CA ALA A 80 7.03 -22.66 -6.38
C ALA A 80 7.62 -23.20 -5.09
N ASP A 81 7.46 -22.46 -3.99
CA ASP A 81 7.97 -22.86 -2.69
C ASP A 81 7.43 -24.25 -2.30
N VAL A 82 8.28 -25.07 -1.75
CA VAL A 82 7.90 -26.38 -1.22
C VAL A 82 8.13 -26.44 0.27
N SER A 83 7.17 -26.97 0.98
CA SER A 83 7.29 -27.20 2.43
C SER A 83 6.87 -28.61 2.84
N ARG A 84 7.50 -29.12 3.90
CA ARG A 84 7.20 -30.43 4.50
C ARG A 84 7.28 -30.33 6.03
N THR A 85 6.31 -30.86 6.72
CA THR A 85 6.41 -31.04 8.16
C THR A 85 7.20 -32.31 8.46
N VAL A 86 8.23 -32.19 9.25
CA VAL A 86 9.12 -33.29 9.63
C VAL A 86 9.20 -33.42 11.16
N ALA A 87 9.27 -34.63 11.66
CA ALA A 87 9.51 -34.90 13.07
C ALA A 87 10.94 -35.39 13.27
N ILE A 88 11.72 -34.69 14.07
CA ILE A 88 13.07 -35.10 14.46
C ILE A 88 12.98 -35.81 15.79
N ALA A 89 13.33 -37.09 15.80
CA ALA A 89 13.41 -37.88 17.04
C ALA A 89 14.72 -37.62 17.77
N ASP A 90 14.73 -37.84 19.07
CA ASP A 90 15.93 -37.69 19.88
C ASP A 90 17.01 -38.68 19.44
N GLY A 91 18.20 -38.22 19.13
CA GLY A 91 19.30 -39.03 18.68
C GLY A 91 19.33 -39.41 17.19
N ALA A 92 18.45 -38.93 16.34
CA ALA A 92 18.36 -39.28 14.91
C ALA A 92 18.75 -38.14 13.98
N ALA A 93 19.55 -38.45 12.94
CA ALA A 93 19.72 -37.57 11.80
C ALA A 93 18.65 -37.88 10.74
N LEU A 94 17.89 -36.89 10.34
CA LEU A 94 16.85 -37.01 9.30
C LEU A 94 17.45 -36.63 7.93
N LYS A 95 17.25 -37.48 6.93
CA LYS A 95 17.53 -37.14 5.54
C LYS A 95 16.19 -36.89 4.84
N MET A 96 16.01 -35.66 4.30
CA MET A 96 14.81 -35.24 3.62
C MET A 96 15.16 -34.46 2.35
N ASP A 97 14.79 -35.01 1.20
CA ASP A 97 14.90 -34.26 -0.06
C ASP A 97 13.63 -33.44 -0.28
N LEU A 98 13.80 -32.19 -0.70
CA LEU A 98 12.71 -31.29 -1.06
C LEU A 98 12.69 -31.17 -2.59
N GLN A 99 11.61 -31.57 -3.20
CA GLN A 99 11.45 -31.45 -4.64
C GLN A 99 10.36 -30.41 -4.92
N PHE A 100 10.71 -29.40 -5.74
CA PHE A 100 9.72 -28.47 -6.25
C PHE A 100 8.72 -29.20 -7.14
N ASP A 101 7.44 -29.03 -6.85
CA ASP A 101 6.38 -29.72 -7.59
C ASP A 101 6.15 -29.08 -8.96
N ARG A 102 6.47 -27.79 -9.09
CA ARG A 102 6.27 -27.01 -10.31
C ARG A 102 7.27 -25.85 -10.40
N LEU A 103 7.46 -25.34 -11.61
CA LEU A 103 8.12 -24.05 -11.80
C LEU A 103 7.20 -22.97 -11.26
N ALA A 104 7.76 -22.00 -10.55
CA ALA A 104 7.01 -20.81 -10.20
C ALA A 104 6.48 -20.15 -11.47
N ALA A 105 5.21 -19.81 -11.48
CA ALA A 105 4.73 -18.78 -12.37
C ALA A 105 5.21 -17.46 -11.76
N ARG A 106 6.47 -17.13 -11.95
CA ARG A 106 7.20 -15.95 -11.49
C ARG A 106 6.96 -15.49 -10.06
N SER A 107 8.10 -15.33 -9.34
CA SER A 107 8.20 -14.63 -8.04
C SER A 107 7.10 -15.00 -7.03
N GLU A 108 7.08 -16.27 -6.64
CA GLU A 108 6.22 -16.77 -5.56
C GLU A 108 6.76 -16.49 -4.15
N SER A 109 7.43 -15.39 -3.93
CA SER A 109 7.56 -14.85 -2.57
C SER A 109 6.24 -14.21 -2.10
N VAL A 110 5.21 -14.29 -2.93
CA VAL A 110 3.89 -13.79 -2.63
C VAL A 110 2.99 -14.94 -2.25
N THR A 111 2.86 -15.12 -1.01
CA THR A 111 1.66 -15.72 -0.46
C THR A 111 0.53 -14.73 -0.73
N VAL A 112 -0.15 -14.88 -1.85
CA VAL A 112 -1.48 -14.33 -1.97
C VAL A 112 -2.28 -15.01 -0.88
N THR A 113 -2.55 -14.30 0.22
CA THR A 113 -3.31 -14.82 1.33
C THR A 113 -4.78 -14.94 0.93
N GLU A 114 -5.03 -15.76 -0.06
CA GLU A 114 -6.37 -16.11 -0.49
C GLU A 114 -6.90 -17.32 0.28
N ASP A 115 -6.02 -18.05 0.92
CA ASP A 115 -6.41 -19.12 1.83
C ASP A 115 -6.55 -18.56 3.26
N VAL A 116 -7.75 -18.64 3.79
CA VAL A 116 -8.05 -18.29 5.20
C VAL A 116 -7.16 -19.06 6.21
N ARG A 117 -6.47 -20.11 5.80
CA ARG A 117 -5.49 -20.84 6.60
C ARG A 117 -4.21 -20.04 6.83
N ASN A 118 -3.89 -19.07 5.97
CA ASN A 118 -2.71 -18.24 6.04
C ASN A 118 -2.93 -16.94 6.83
N LEU A 119 -4.16 -16.68 7.28
CA LEU A 119 -4.42 -15.52 8.12
C LEU A 119 -3.67 -15.66 9.46
N ASP A 120 -3.16 -14.55 9.93
CA ASP A 120 -2.51 -14.44 11.23
C ASP A 120 -2.99 -13.21 12.00
N ILE A 121 -2.45 -13.00 13.20
CA ILE A 121 -2.86 -11.89 14.05
C ILE A 121 -2.49 -10.52 13.50
N GLN A 122 -1.53 -10.44 12.59
CA GLN A 122 -1.11 -9.20 11.94
C GLN A 122 -1.85 -8.96 10.62
N ASN A 123 -2.34 -10.03 9.97
CA ASN A 123 -3.02 -9.99 8.68
C ASN A 123 -4.35 -10.76 8.79
N PRO A 124 -5.36 -10.21 9.46
CA PRO A 124 -6.61 -10.92 9.76
C PRO A 124 -7.64 -10.89 8.64
N ASP A 125 -7.46 -10.07 7.59
CA ASP A 125 -8.45 -9.91 6.52
C ASP A 125 -8.30 -10.99 5.46
N PRO A 126 -9.32 -11.84 5.25
CA PRO A 126 -9.31 -12.86 4.20
C PRO A 126 -9.50 -12.30 2.79
N ALA A 127 -9.86 -11.03 2.64
CA ALA A 127 -9.91 -10.35 1.34
C ALA A 127 -8.55 -9.75 0.93
N GLN A 128 -7.55 -9.85 1.78
CA GLN A 128 -6.21 -9.35 1.55
C GLN A 128 -5.66 -9.82 0.19
N ARG A 129 -5.05 -8.89 -0.53
CA ARG A 129 -4.44 -9.12 -1.82
C ARG A 129 -3.04 -8.53 -1.85
N VAL A 130 -2.09 -9.27 -2.39
CA VAL A 130 -0.71 -8.80 -2.57
C VAL A 130 -0.37 -8.81 -4.05
N LEU A 131 0.17 -7.69 -4.54
CA LEU A 131 0.79 -7.56 -5.86
C LEU A 131 2.30 -7.55 -5.67
N VAL A 132 3.01 -8.29 -6.48
CA VAL A 132 4.48 -8.29 -6.49
C VAL A 132 5.03 -7.40 -7.57
N ARG A 133 6.33 -7.10 -7.47
CA ARG A 133 7.02 -6.22 -8.42
C ARG A 133 6.80 -6.60 -9.89
N ASP A 134 6.75 -7.87 -10.20
CA ASP A 134 6.55 -8.34 -11.57
C ASP A 134 5.14 -8.09 -12.11
N GLU A 135 4.16 -7.93 -11.22
CA GLU A 135 2.77 -7.60 -11.56
C GLU A 135 2.49 -6.09 -11.53
N ILE A 136 3.34 -5.33 -10.83
CA ILE A 136 3.17 -3.89 -10.67
C ILE A 136 3.48 -3.16 -11.99
N LEU A 137 2.55 -2.34 -12.44
CA LEU A 137 2.72 -1.38 -13.51
C LEU A 137 2.95 0.01 -12.94
N ASP A 138 3.71 0.83 -13.66
CA ASP A 138 3.72 2.25 -13.41
C ASP A 138 2.34 2.82 -13.75
N ALA A 139 1.69 3.46 -12.78
CA ALA A 139 0.33 3.94 -12.94
C ALA A 139 0.23 5.14 -13.91
N ASN A 140 1.25 5.99 -13.91
CA ASN A 140 1.31 7.19 -14.74
C ASN A 140 2.73 7.41 -15.29
N PRO A 141 3.21 6.57 -16.21
CA PRO A 141 4.62 6.63 -16.66
C PRO A 141 5.02 7.93 -17.34
N GLY A 142 4.09 8.70 -17.88
CA GLY A 142 4.34 10.02 -18.47
C GLY A 142 3.86 11.18 -17.61
N ARG A 143 3.25 10.91 -16.47
CA ARG A 143 2.77 11.92 -15.53
C ARG A 143 2.85 11.39 -14.11
N PRO A 144 3.67 11.98 -13.25
CA PRO A 144 3.76 11.55 -11.85
C PRO A 144 2.43 11.69 -11.14
N GLY A 145 2.27 10.89 -10.14
CA GLY A 145 1.08 10.77 -9.32
C GLY A 145 1.21 9.55 -8.45
N ALA A 146 0.19 8.72 -8.35
CA ALA A 146 0.31 7.42 -7.72
C ALA A 146 1.45 6.62 -8.38
N PRO A 147 2.40 6.04 -7.62
CA PRO A 147 3.63 5.48 -8.20
C PRO A 147 3.41 4.17 -8.93
N VAL A 148 2.34 3.45 -8.59
CA VAL A 148 2.03 2.13 -9.15
C VAL A 148 0.54 1.96 -9.34
N SER A 149 0.15 1.15 -10.32
CA SER A 149 -1.22 0.68 -10.50
C SER A 149 -1.57 -0.36 -9.45
N ILE A 150 -2.75 -0.22 -8.86
CA ILE A 150 -3.36 -1.21 -7.99
C ILE A 150 -4.67 -1.65 -8.66
N PRO A 151 -4.71 -2.84 -9.28
CA PRO A 151 -5.85 -3.28 -10.07
C PRO A 151 -7.19 -3.22 -9.32
N GLY A 152 -8.18 -2.61 -9.95
CA GLY A 152 -9.50 -2.39 -9.38
C GLY A 152 -9.61 -1.20 -8.42
N LEU A 153 -8.54 -0.39 -8.28
CA LEU A 153 -8.54 0.88 -7.59
C LEU A 153 -8.21 2.00 -8.58
N PRO A 154 -9.21 2.66 -9.15
CA PRO A 154 -8.98 3.76 -10.09
C PRO A 154 -8.20 4.89 -9.45
N ILE A 155 -7.41 5.58 -10.27
CA ILE A 155 -6.63 6.74 -9.87
C ILE A 155 -7.37 7.98 -10.33
N GLU A 156 -7.65 8.88 -9.41
CA GLU A 156 -8.38 10.11 -9.68
C GLU A 156 -7.59 11.34 -9.21
N THR A 157 -7.87 12.48 -9.83
CA THR A 157 -7.27 13.76 -9.50
C THR A 157 -8.25 14.89 -9.70
N ALA A 158 -8.29 15.82 -8.77
CA ALA A 158 -9.11 17.03 -8.90
C ALA A 158 -8.46 18.09 -9.78
N SER A 159 -7.16 18.27 -9.69
CA SER A 159 -6.47 19.40 -10.30
C SER A 159 -5.46 19.02 -11.38
N GLY A 160 -5.24 17.72 -11.60
CA GLY A 160 -4.25 17.23 -12.55
C GLY A 160 -2.79 17.54 -12.19
N GLY A 161 -2.51 17.98 -10.97
CA GLY A 161 -1.16 18.23 -10.49
C GLY A 161 -0.34 16.98 -10.25
N ILE A 162 0.93 17.16 -9.92
CA ILE A 162 1.85 16.05 -9.63
C ILE A 162 1.49 15.26 -8.38
N LYS A 163 0.61 15.78 -7.55
CA LYS A 163 0.23 15.21 -6.26
C LYS A 163 -1.24 14.81 -6.14
N ALA A 164 -2.11 15.47 -6.88
CA ALA A 164 -3.55 15.25 -6.76
C ALA A 164 -4.03 13.81 -7.02
N PRO A 165 -3.36 12.96 -7.84
CA PRO A 165 -3.82 11.59 -8.06
C PRO A 165 -3.87 10.76 -6.78
N GLN A 166 -5.02 10.12 -6.53
CA GLN A 166 -5.29 9.25 -5.40
C GLN A 166 -5.94 7.95 -5.88
N TYR A 167 -5.85 6.89 -5.06
CA TYR A 167 -6.60 5.65 -5.28
C TYR A 167 -7.97 5.73 -4.63
N PHE A 168 -9.00 5.25 -5.34
CA PHE A 168 -10.38 5.20 -4.84
C PHE A 168 -10.93 3.79 -4.82
N ALA A 169 -11.62 3.45 -3.74
CA ALA A 169 -12.34 2.19 -3.62
C ALA A 169 -13.70 2.24 -4.33
N PRO A 170 -14.29 1.09 -4.74
CA PRO A 170 -15.61 1.05 -5.35
C PRO A 170 -16.68 1.70 -4.47
N GLY A 171 -17.44 2.64 -5.02
CA GLY A 171 -18.51 3.35 -4.32
C GLY A 171 -18.02 4.41 -3.32
N VAL A 172 -16.74 4.74 -3.34
CA VAL A 172 -16.16 5.82 -2.53
C VAL A 172 -16.15 7.10 -3.35
N ALA A 173 -16.70 8.15 -2.76
CA ALA A 173 -16.76 9.47 -3.37
C ALA A 173 -15.41 10.17 -3.32
N GLY A 174 -15.17 11.04 -4.28
CA GLY A 174 -14.05 11.94 -4.15
C GLY A 174 -13.85 12.87 -5.32
N ASP A 175 -13.91 14.11 -5.01
CA ASP A 175 -13.17 15.17 -5.66
C ASP A 175 -11.70 15.10 -5.19
N HIS A 176 -11.46 15.43 -3.96
CA HIS A 176 -10.26 15.14 -3.19
C HIS A 176 -10.51 13.96 -2.21
N GLY A 177 -11.59 13.31 -2.33
CA GLY A 177 -12.17 12.10 -1.86
C GLY A 177 -11.90 11.65 -0.45
N GLU A 178 -12.47 10.53 -0.14
CA GLU A 178 -12.02 9.65 0.93
C GLU A 178 -10.99 8.70 0.34
N PRO A 179 -9.71 9.03 0.35
CA PRO A 179 -8.69 8.12 -0.11
C PRO A 179 -8.65 6.90 0.80
N ILE A 180 -8.05 5.86 0.32
CA ILE A 180 -7.73 4.69 1.14
C ILE A 180 -6.63 5.02 2.16
N ALA A 181 -6.59 4.31 3.28
CA ALA A 181 -5.43 4.37 4.17
C ALA A 181 -4.19 3.84 3.43
N GLN A 182 -3.06 4.52 3.58
CA GLN A 182 -1.82 4.13 2.93
C GLN A 182 -0.69 4.05 3.95
N PHE A 183 0.07 2.97 3.87
CA PHE A 183 1.18 2.69 4.77
C PHE A 183 2.45 2.37 3.99
N ILE A 184 3.58 2.75 4.54
CA ILE A 184 4.90 2.30 4.09
C ILE A 184 5.40 1.28 5.11
N GLN A 185 5.74 0.07 4.64
CA GLN A 185 6.22 -0.99 5.53
C GLN A 185 7.70 -0.83 5.84
N VAL A 186 8.00 -0.62 7.12
CA VAL A 186 9.37 -0.51 7.66
C VAL A 186 9.61 -1.66 8.64
N GLY A 187 10.14 -2.77 8.16
CA GLY A 187 10.20 -4.00 8.95
C GLY A 187 8.81 -4.52 9.31
N SER A 188 8.47 -4.57 10.59
CA SER A 188 7.12 -4.93 11.07
C SER A 188 6.17 -3.72 11.24
N PHE A 189 6.67 -2.52 11.11
CA PHE A 189 5.95 -1.27 11.31
C PHE A 189 5.14 -0.88 10.07
N LEU A 190 3.87 -0.59 10.26
CA LEU A 190 3.02 0.08 9.27
C LEU A 190 3.11 1.57 9.52
N MET A 191 4.05 2.25 8.86
CA MET A 191 4.21 3.69 8.97
C MET A 191 3.08 4.39 8.21
N PRO A 192 2.20 5.17 8.89
CA PRO A 192 1.09 5.84 8.23
C PRO A 192 1.60 6.92 7.28
N ASN A 193 1.08 6.95 6.05
CA ASN A 193 1.44 7.96 5.03
C ASN A 193 0.36 9.02 4.81
N ASN A 194 -0.88 8.79 5.25
CA ASN A 194 -1.95 9.77 5.14
C ASN A 194 -1.70 11.02 5.99
N LEU A 195 -2.15 12.15 5.47
CA LEU A 195 -2.13 13.46 6.14
C LEU A 195 -3.56 13.86 6.48
N SER A 196 -3.82 14.20 7.74
CA SER A 196 -5.12 14.76 8.12
C SER A 196 -5.27 16.16 7.51
N ALA A 197 -6.43 16.44 6.91
CA ALA A 197 -6.80 17.77 6.45
C ALA A 197 -5.72 18.50 5.63
N ASN A 198 -5.33 17.94 4.51
CA ASN A 198 -4.39 18.55 3.56
C ASN A 198 -5.14 19.35 2.49
N ALA A 199 -4.49 20.30 1.83
CA ALA A 199 -5.07 21.07 0.71
C ALA A 199 -5.44 20.19 -0.51
N HIS A 200 -4.84 19.01 -0.65
CA HIS A 200 -5.21 18.00 -1.65
C HIS A 200 -6.28 17.02 -1.17
N GLY A 201 -6.95 17.32 -0.07
CA GLY A 201 -8.00 16.50 0.49
C GLY A 201 -7.68 15.94 1.87
N ASN A 202 -8.74 15.68 2.62
CA ASN A 202 -8.62 15.07 3.93
C ASN A 202 -8.19 13.61 3.80
N GLY A 203 -7.15 13.22 4.53
CA GLY A 203 -6.56 11.89 4.42
C GLY A 203 -5.68 11.70 3.18
N TYR A 204 -5.27 12.79 2.52
CA TYR A 204 -4.34 12.73 1.40
C TYR A 204 -3.08 11.94 1.76
N SER A 205 -2.62 11.12 0.86
CA SER A 205 -1.33 10.44 0.95
C SER A 205 -0.52 10.73 -0.31
N ASP A 206 0.74 11.13 -0.16
CA ASP A 206 1.62 11.42 -1.29
C ASP A 206 2.52 10.22 -1.64
N PRO A 207 2.09 9.32 -2.52
CA PRO A 207 2.91 8.18 -2.91
C PRO A 207 4.06 8.58 -3.85
N ASN A 208 4.11 9.81 -4.34
CA ASN A 208 5.25 10.32 -5.13
C ASN A 208 6.57 10.33 -4.36
N ILE A 209 6.54 10.33 -3.03
CA ILE A 209 7.74 10.29 -2.20
C ILE A 209 8.59 9.03 -2.40
N LEU A 210 7.97 7.96 -2.94
CA LEU A 210 8.65 6.69 -3.19
C LEU A 210 9.28 6.64 -4.58
N VAL A 211 10.50 6.12 -4.66
CA VAL A 211 11.11 5.71 -5.93
C VAL A 211 10.47 4.39 -6.36
N PRO A 212 9.77 4.31 -7.51
CA PRO A 212 9.01 3.11 -7.88
C PRO A 212 9.85 1.82 -7.90
N ALA A 213 11.13 1.90 -8.25
CA ALA A 213 12.02 0.74 -8.28
C ALA A 213 12.26 0.08 -6.91
N LEU A 214 12.03 0.83 -5.81
CA LEU A 214 12.12 0.28 -4.43
C LEU A 214 10.89 -0.49 -4.02
N ILE A 215 9.73 -0.24 -4.60
CA ILE A 215 8.50 -0.92 -4.24
C ILE A 215 8.60 -2.38 -4.71
N GLU A 216 8.57 -3.30 -3.77
CA GLU A 216 8.62 -4.75 -4.03
C GLU A 216 7.22 -5.34 -4.17
N SER A 217 6.32 -4.88 -3.31
CA SER A 217 4.94 -5.35 -3.27
C SER A 217 4.00 -4.23 -2.85
N VAL A 218 2.72 -4.37 -3.19
CA VAL A 218 1.63 -3.60 -2.61
C VAL A 218 0.59 -4.58 -2.10
N GLN A 219 0.29 -4.48 -0.81
CA GLN A 219 -0.73 -5.27 -0.15
C GLN A 219 -1.97 -4.42 0.04
N THR A 220 -3.14 -4.93 -0.32
CA THR A 220 -4.43 -4.26 -0.06
C THR A 220 -5.33 -5.15 0.78
N ASP A 221 -6.01 -4.57 1.75
CA ASP A 221 -7.00 -5.24 2.59
C ASP A 221 -8.17 -4.31 2.92
N GLY A 222 -9.18 -4.83 3.60
CA GLY A 222 -10.40 -4.10 3.93
C GLY A 222 -10.25 -3.00 4.97
N GLY A 223 -9.04 -2.83 5.54
CA GLY A 223 -8.72 -1.75 6.49
C GLY A 223 -9.50 -1.80 7.80
N ALA A 224 -10.82 -1.75 7.72
CA ALA A 224 -11.70 -1.75 8.88
C ALA A 224 -11.56 -2.99 9.78
N PHE A 225 -10.95 -4.08 9.32
CA PHE A 225 -10.91 -5.37 10.02
C PHE A 225 -9.58 -5.66 10.73
N ASN A 226 -8.53 -4.91 10.42
CA ASN A 226 -7.23 -5.04 11.06
C ASN A 226 -7.11 -4.07 12.24
N VAL A 227 -6.79 -4.58 13.43
CA VAL A 227 -6.68 -3.76 14.65
C VAL A 227 -5.51 -2.76 14.59
N ARG A 228 -4.52 -3.01 13.74
CA ARG A 228 -3.37 -2.11 13.53
C ARG A 228 -3.70 -0.90 12.67
N GLU A 229 -4.84 -0.90 12.00
CA GLU A 229 -5.31 0.14 11.12
C GLU A 229 -6.47 0.90 11.76
N GLY A 230 -6.41 2.20 11.74
CA GLY A 230 -7.36 3.09 12.40
C GLY A 230 -7.84 4.19 11.48
N ASP A 231 -7.25 5.35 11.63
CA ASP A 231 -7.62 6.53 10.87
C ASP A 231 -7.52 6.31 9.36
N HIS A 232 -8.50 6.81 8.59
CA HIS A 232 -8.63 6.68 7.13
C HIS A 232 -8.80 5.26 6.58
N SER A 233 -8.89 4.21 7.41
CA SER A 233 -9.04 2.81 6.98
C SER A 233 -10.50 2.37 6.81
N VAL A 234 -11.39 3.25 6.40
CA VAL A 234 -12.84 2.98 6.35
C VAL A 234 -13.19 1.96 5.27
N ASN A 235 -12.68 2.14 4.07
CA ASN A 235 -13.05 1.33 2.91
C ASN A 235 -11.96 0.32 2.53
N LEU A 236 -10.70 0.75 2.59
CA LEU A 236 -9.55 -0.03 2.16
C LEU A 236 -8.27 0.50 2.80
N ALA A 237 -7.28 -0.39 2.92
CA ALA A 237 -5.90 -0.03 3.25
C ALA A 237 -4.94 -0.55 2.18
N ALA A 238 -3.88 0.20 1.89
CA ALA A 238 -2.80 -0.21 1.01
C ALA A 238 -1.45 -0.07 1.73
N THR A 239 -0.63 -1.10 1.68
CA THR A 239 0.69 -1.14 2.29
C THR A 239 1.76 -1.34 1.22
N TYR A 240 2.69 -0.40 1.12
CA TYR A 240 3.83 -0.50 0.22
C TYR A 240 4.98 -1.25 0.90
N GLY A 241 5.26 -2.45 0.43
CA GLY A 241 6.44 -3.22 0.80
C GLY A 241 7.67 -2.68 0.06
N ILE A 242 8.71 -2.31 0.81
CA ILE A 242 9.93 -1.73 0.27
C ILE A 242 11.03 -2.79 0.22
N ARG A 243 11.77 -2.85 -0.90
CA ARG A 243 12.91 -3.77 -1.06
C ARG A 243 14.01 -3.48 -0.05
N PRO A 244 14.44 -4.49 0.71
CA PRO A 244 15.54 -4.32 1.67
C PRO A 244 16.91 -4.22 0.98
N SER A 245 17.01 -4.58 -0.29
CA SER A 245 18.23 -4.54 -1.08
C SER A 245 17.95 -4.43 -2.57
N LEU A 246 18.72 -3.63 -3.27
CA LEU A 246 18.69 -3.42 -4.72
C LEU A 246 19.95 -3.95 -5.38
N SER A 247 19.78 -4.69 -6.47
CA SER A 247 20.89 -4.88 -7.42
C SER A 247 21.22 -3.52 -8.06
N PRO A 248 22.51 -3.14 -8.19
CA PRO A 248 22.86 -1.85 -8.75
C PRO A 248 22.30 -1.65 -10.16
N PHE A 249 21.58 -0.54 -10.38
CA PHE A 249 20.99 -0.22 -11.67
C PHE A 249 20.98 1.29 -11.93
N ALA A 250 20.86 1.65 -13.20
CA ALA A 250 20.49 2.98 -13.66
C ALA A 250 19.46 2.85 -14.78
N THR A 251 18.40 3.62 -14.74
CA THR A 251 17.31 3.63 -15.72
C THR A 251 17.05 5.04 -16.20
N LEU A 252 16.90 5.19 -17.50
CA LEU A 252 16.38 6.38 -18.16
C LEU A 252 15.04 6.01 -18.79
N THR A 253 14.01 6.78 -18.50
CA THR A 253 12.68 6.65 -19.13
C THR A 253 12.25 8.02 -19.62
N GLY A 254 11.59 8.09 -20.78
CA GLY A 254 11.09 9.37 -21.26
C GLY A 254 10.51 9.32 -22.67
N ASP A 255 10.03 10.46 -23.08
CA ASP A 255 9.57 10.76 -24.42
C ASP A 255 10.08 12.15 -24.87
N TYR A 256 9.39 12.79 -25.80
CA TYR A 256 9.79 14.13 -26.29
C TYR A 256 9.44 15.27 -25.31
N ARG A 257 8.67 14.99 -24.24
CA ARG A 257 8.18 15.99 -23.27
C ARG A 257 8.78 15.78 -21.90
N ASP A 258 8.99 14.53 -21.54
CA ASP A 258 9.28 14.10 -20.18
C ASP A 258 10.54 13.23 -20.15
N ALA A 259 11.33 13.39 -19.11
CA ALA A 259 12.50 12.56 -18.83
C ALA A 259 12.55 12.20 -17.35
N ASP A 260 12.84 10.94 -17.07
CA ASP A 260 13.03 10.39 -15.74
C ASP A 260 14.32 9.60 -15.69
N VAL A 261 15.14 9.87 -14.69
CA VAL A 261 16.37 9.13 -14.42
C VAL A 261 16.29 8.57 -13.02
N SER A 262 16.41 7.25 -12.88
CA SER A 262 16.47 6.59 -11.59
C SER A 262 17.72 5.72 -11.49
N ALA A 263 18.28 5.63 -10.29
CA ALA A 263 19.41 4.77 -9.99
C ALA A 263 19.27 4.17 -8.59
N GLY A 264 19.77 2.98 -8.40
CA GLY A 264 19.77 2.31 -7.11
C GLY A 264 21.00 1.46 -6.89
N TRP A 265 21.37 1.35 -5.63
CA TRP A 265 22.48 0.52 -5.20
C TRP A 265 22.27 0.05 -3.76
N ASN A 266 22.21 -1.28 -3.60
CA ASN A 266 22.06 -1.91 -2.30
C ASN A 266 20.80 -1.38 -1.54
N TRP A 267 20.96 -0.48 -0.61
CA TRP A 267 19.90 0.07 0.26
C TRP A 267 19.44 1.48 -0.14
N LEU A 268 19.98 2.06 -1.21
CA LEU A 268 19.73 3.43 -1.65
C LEU A 268 19.12 3.46 -3.05
N ALA A 269 18.11 4.30 -3.28
CA ALA A 269 17.60 4.66 -4.59
C ALA A 269 17.42 6.17 -4.71
N VAL A 270 17.64 6.69 -5.91
CA VAL A 270 17.43 8.09 -6.25
C VAL A 270 16.66 8.19 -7.57
N GLN A 271 15.88 9.25 -7.72
CA GLN A 271 15.15 9.55 -8.94
C GLN A 271 15.13 11.07 -9.17
N ALA A 272 15.29 11.48 -10.41
CA ALA A 272 15.09 12.85 -10.87
C ALA A 272 14.20 12.82 -12.11
N SER A 273 13.15 13.62 -12.10
CA SER A 273 12.19 13.74 -13.22
C SER A 273 12.03 15.19 -13.65
N TYR A 274 11.89 15.39 -14.96
CA TYR A 274 11.51 16.63 -15.57
C TYR A 274 10.42 16.39 -16.60
N GLY A 275 9.41 17.29 -16.67
CA GLY A 275 8.33 17.14 -17.64
C GLY A 275 7.63 18.46 -17.97
N ASN A 276 7.11 18.54 -19.17
CA ASN A 276 6.34 19.70 -19.66
C ASN A 276 4.82 19.45 -19.71
N GLY A 277 4.38 18.21 -19.45
CA GLY A 277 2.97 17.87 -19.43
C GLY A 277 2.31 17.86 -20.82
N PHE A 278 0.98 17.96 -20.86
CA PHE A 278 0.15 17.76 -22.04
C PHE A 278 -0.62 19.01 -22.49
N LEU A 279 -0.57 20.07 -21.71
CA LEU A 279 -1.29 21.30 -21.98
C LEU A 279 -0.42 22.29 -22.79
N ASP A 280 -1.06 23.31 -23.37
CA ASP A 280 -0.37 24.41 -24.05
C ASP A 280 0.44 25.25 -23.05
N THR A 281 -0.09 25.46 -21.84
CA THR A 281 0.70 25.98 -20.71
C THR A 281 1.58 24.87 -20.15
N LEU A 282 2.90 25.00 -20.37
CA LEU A 282 3.86 24.00 -19.95
C LEU A 282 3.90 23.86 -18.42
N GLU A 283 3.86 22.62 -17.93
CA GLU A 283 3.86 22.31 -16.49
C GLU A 283 5.21 22.58 -15.82
N HIS A 284 6.33 22.51 -16.56
CA HIS A 284 7.69 22.68 -16.03
C HIS A 284 7.95 21.86 -14.76
N ARG A 285 7.39 20.65 -14.74
CA ARG A 285 7.46 19.74 -13.59
C ARG A 285 8.88 19.32 -13.30
N GLN A 286 9.26 19.38 -12.03
CA GLN A 286 10.52 18.89 -11.51
C GLN A 286 10.26 18.06 -10.25
N GLN A 287 10.91 16.89 -10.16
CA GLN A 287 10.86 16.05 -8.96
C GLN A 287 12.24 15.47 -8.67
N TYR A 288 12.59 15.44 -7.39
CA TYR A 288 13.80 14.80 -6.90
C TYR A 288 13.46 13.93 -5.71
N LYS A 289 13.90 12.67 -5.75
CA LYS A 289 13.64 11.68 -4.71
C LYS A 289 14.92 11.00 -4.27
N ILE A 290 15.02 10.76 -2.98
CA ILE A 290 16.03 9.91 -2.37
C ILE A 290 15.37 9.02 -1.34
N ASN A 291 15.48 7.72 -1.49
CA ASN A 291 14.97 6.75 -0.53
C ASN A 291 16.07 5.78 -0.13
N ALA A 292 16.14 5.47 1.15
CA ALA A 292 17.08 4.51 1.70
C ALA A 292 16.39 3.60 2.70
N LEU A 293 16.48 2.30 2.51
CA LEU A 293 15.99 1.30 3.46
C LEU A 293 17.10 0.29 3.75
N LYS A 294 17.41 0.10 5.03
CA LYS A 294 18.42 -0.87 5.45
C LYS A 294 17.94 -1.64 6.66
N GLY A 295 18.06 -2.96 6.59
CA GLY A 295 17.87 -3.87 7.70
C GLY A 295 19.20 -4.48 8.17
N TRP A 296 19.30 -4.83 9.45
CA TRP A 296 20.40 -5.60 10.02
C TRP A 296 19.97 -6.30 11.30
N ASP A 297 20.60 -7.45 11.58
CA ASP A 297 20.33 -8.24 12.77
C ASP A 297 21.46 -8.03 13.81
N VAL A 298 21.10 -7.80 15.08
CA VAL A 298 22.02 -7.62 16.20
C VAL A 298 21.55 -8.47 17.37
N GLY A 299 22.10 -9.67 17.51
CA GLY A 299 21.68 -10.60 18.55
C GLY A 299 20.23 -11.03 18.39
N ALA A 300 19.37 -10.68 19.35
CA ALA A 300 17.92 -10.96 19.33
C ALA A 300 17.11 -9.83 18.68
N HIS A 301 17.74 -8.83 18.11
CA HIS A 301 17.10 -7.66 17.51
C HIS A 301 17.22 -7.69 16.00
N ARG A 302 16.11 -7.43 15.31
CA ARG A 302 16.06 -7.12 13.87
C ARG A 302 15.69 -5.67 13.69
N LEU A 303 16.66 -4.87 13.27
CA LEU A 303 16.51 -3.43 13.07
C LEU A 303 16.25 -3.13 11.60
N THR A 304 15.38 -2.16 11.34
CA THR A 304 15.12 -1.64 9.99
C THR A 304 15.02 -0.11 10.08
N ALA A 305 15.80 0.59 9.25
CA ALA A 305 15.74 2.03 9.14
C ALA A 305 15.35 2.47 7.73
N LEU A 306 14.47 3.47 7.66
CA LEU A 306 14.01 4.11 6.43
C LEU A 306 14.39 5.60 6.47
N PHE A 307 14.79 6.11 5.31
CA PHE A 307 14.92 7.54 5.03
C PHE A 307 14.28 7.87 3.69
N ILE A 308 13.49 8.94 3.64
CA ILE A 308 12.86 9.49 2.44
C ILE A 308 13.14 10.98 2.40
N GLY A 309 13.59 11.47 1.24
CA GLY A 309 13.64 12.89 0.90
C GLY A 309 12.94 13.11 -0.43
N TYR A 310 12.07 14.09 -0.49
CA TYR A 310 11.29 14.43 -1.67
C TYR A 310 11.18 15.94 -1.87
N TYR A 311 11.34 16.36 -3.11
CA TYR A 311 11.00 17.67 -3.63
C TYR A 311 10.20 17.51 -4.90
N GLY A 312 9.10 18.25 -5.03
CA GLY A 312 8.30 18.34 -6.24
C GLY A 312 7.81 19.75 -6.48
N GLU A 313 7.87 20.20 -7.74
CA GLU A 313 7.33 21.47 -8.20
C GLU A 313 6.75 21.31 -9.60
N SER A 314 5.57 21.89 -9.86
CA SER A 314 4.91 21.89 -11.16
C SER A 314 3.89 23.00 -11.24
N LYS A 315 3.70 23.60 -12.41
CA LYS A 315 2.42 24.20 -12.72
C LYS A 315 1.37 23.10 -12.85
N ILE A 316 0.14 23.40 -12.50
CA ILE A 316 -0.97 22.46 -12.56
C ILE A 316 -2.06 22.99 -13.50
N PRO A 317 -2.73 22.11 -14.26
CA PRO A 317 -3.80 22.53 -15.16
C PRO A 317 -5.03 23.07 -14.41
N GLY A 318 -5.29 22.57 -13.20
CA GLY A 318 -6.57 22.79 -12.54
C GLY A 318 -7.70 22.10 -13.28
N LEU A 319 -8.92 22.48 -12.99
CA LEU A 319 -10.12 21.95 -13.63
C LEU A 319 -10.39 22.65 -14.95
N VAL A 320 -10.69 21.88 -15.99
CA VAL A 320 -10.93 22.36 -17.34
C VAL A 320 -12.37 22.03 -17.75
N PRO A 321 -13.18 23.00 -18.23
CA PRO A 321 -14.54 22.72 -18.66
C PRO A 321 -14.62 21.67 -19.78
N ILE A 322 -15.48 20.68 -19.61
CA ILE A 322 -15.71 19.61 -20.58
C ILE A 322 -16.58 20.13 -21.71
N GLY A 323 -16.24 19.71 -22.94
CA GLY A 323 -17.05 20.00 -24.13
C GLY A 323 -16.84 21.40 -24.72
N ILE A 324 -15.86 22.17 -24.26
CA ILE A 324 -15.43 23.38 -24.95
C ILE A 324 -14.47 22.96 -26.07
N PRO A 325 -14.81 23.17 -27.35
CA PRO A 325 -13.93 22.86 -28.45
C PRO A 325 -12.60 23.64 -28.33
N ASN A 326 -11.48 22.94 -28.52
CA ASN A 326 -10.11 23.49 -28.52
C ASN A 326 -9.63 24.09 -27.20
N LEU A 327 -10.28 23.81 -26.07
CA LEU A 327 -9.73 24.16 -24.77
C LEU A 327 -8.78 23.05 -24.32
N HIS A 328 -7.48 23.23 -24.57
CA HIS A 328 -6.40 22.34 -24.18
C HIS A 328 -5.47 23.00 -23.16
N ASP A 329 -5.99 23.96 -22.39
CA ASP A 329 -5.20 24.74 -21.46
C ASP A 329 -5.94 24.91 -20.12
N THR A 330 -5.21 25.42 -19.13
CA THR A 330 -5.74 25.72 -17.80
C THR A 330 -6.66 26.97 -17.82
N ILE A 331 -7.61 27.02 -16.89
CA ILE A 331 -8.41 28.24 -16.67
C ILE A 331 -7.59 29.37 -16.02
N ASP A 332 -6.49 29.04 -15.34
CA ASP A 332 -5.58 30.02 -14.74
C ASP A 332 -4.12 29.50 -14.79
N PRO A 333 -3.25 30.07 -15.65
CA PRO A 333 -1.87 29.60 -15.81
C PRO A 333 -0.96 29.89 -14.60
N ARG A 334 -1.46 30.57 -13.56
CA ARG A 334 -0.74 30.83 -12.32
C ARG A 334 -0.85 29.69 -11.33
N GLN A 335 -1.72 28.71 -11.56
CA GLN A 335 -1.88 27.54 -10.73
C GLN A 335 -0.58 26.73 -10.68
N ARG A 336 -0.17 26.31 -9.50
CA ARG A 336 1.06 25.54 -9.27
C ARG A 336 1.05 24.83 -7.93
N ASP A 337 1.85 23.79 -7.88
CA ASP A 337 2.09 22.99 -6.68
C ASP A 337 3.58 22.92 -6.39
N GLN A 338 3.98 23.10 -5.14
CA GLN A 338 5.34 22.90 -4.66
C GLN A 338 5.30 22.19 -3.33
N THR A 339 6.09 21.10 -3.20
CA THR A 339 6.13 20.31 -1.97
C THR A 339 7.54 19.85 -1.62
N HIS A 340 7.82 19.87 -0.32
CA HIS A 340 9.00 19.27 0.29
C HIS A 340 8.57 18.28 1.36
N THR A 341 9.14 17.08 1.33
CA THR A 341 8.90 16.06 2.37
C THR A 341 10.21 15.40 2.77
N GLY A 342 10.43 15.30 4.08
CA GLY A 342 11.50 14.51 4.65
C GLY A 342 10.95 13.53 5.68
N GLU A 343 11.31 12.24 5.58
CA GLU A 343 10.85 11.21 6.52
C GLU A 343 12.01 10.34 7.00
N MET A 344 11.94 9.94 8.24
CA MET A 344 12.84 8.95 8.84
C MET A 344 12.03 8.02 9.73
N ALA A 345 12.31 6.71 9.65
CA ALA A 345 11.70 5.73 10.54
C ALA A 345 12.72 4.69 10.99
N LEU A 346 12.51 4.17 12.19
CA LEU A 346 13.25 3.06 12.76
C LEU A 346 12.26 2.05 13.33
N ASN A 347 12.49 0.78 13.04
CA ASN A 347 11.77 -0.34 13.61
C ASN A 347 12.76 -1.33 14.24
N ASP A 348 12.46 -1.82 15.43
CA ASP A 348 13.16 -2.91 16.10
C ASP A 348 12.17 -4.03 16.41
N VAL A 349 12.46 -5.23 15.95
CA VAL A 349 11.78 -6.47 16.37
C VAL A 349 12.71 -7.20 17.33
N TRP A 350 12.40 -7.10 18.61
CA TRP A 350 13.13 -7.79 19.67
C TRP A 350 12.49 -9.14 19.96
N HIS A 351 13.19 -10.22 19.60
CA HIS A 351 12.79 -11.60 19.90
C HIS A 351 13.05 -11.90 21.39
N LEU A 352 12.07 -11.63 22.27
CA LEU A 352 12.19 -11.83 23.71
C LEU A 352 12.30 -13.32 24.08
N THR A 353 11.51 -14.15 23.41
CA THR A 353 11.52 -15.61 23.52
C THR A 353 11.17 -16.21 22.16
N PRO A 354 11.35 -17.52 21.94
CA PRO A 354 10.89 -18.18 20.73
C PRO A 354 9.39 -18.01 20.40
N ALA A 355 8.59 -17.64 21.40
CA ALA A 355 7.14 -17.49 21.27
C ALA A 355 6.65 -16.04 21.47
N SER A 356 7.55 -15.07 21.66
CA SER A 356 7.14 -13.68 21.91
C SER A 356 8.12 -12.66 21.35
N ASP A 357 7.57 -11.66 20.69
CA ASP A 357 8.26 -10.53 20.11
C ASP A 357 7.76 -9.23 20.71
N LEU A 358 8.67 -8.28 20.92
CA LEU A 358 8.37 -6.89 21.18
C LEU A 358 8.82 -6.09 19.97
N GLN A 359 7.88 -5.41 19.31
CA GLN A 359 8.13 -4.55 18.17
C GLN A 359 8.08 -3.10 18.64
N LEU A 360 9.14 -2.35 18.43
CA LEU A 360 9.24 -0.94 18.79
C LEU A 360 9.56 -0.13 17.54
N SER A 361 8.79 0.92 17.29
CA SER A 361 8.97 1.75 16.11
C SER A 361 8.80 3.22 16.42
N GLY A 362 9.52 4.04 15.66
CA GLY A 362 9.37 5.48 15.70
C GLY A 362 9.59 6.07 14.32
N PHE A 363 8.92 7.18 14.02
CA PHE A 363 9.12 7.94 12.80
C PHE A 363 9.01 9.44 13.03
N PHE A 364 9.61 10.18 12.12
CA PHE A 364 9.56 11.63 12.05
C PHE A 364 9.37 12.04 10.60
N ARG A 365 8.45 12.99 10.34
CA ARG A 365 8.16 13.56 9.02
C ARG A 365 8.10 15.06 9.10
N THR A 366 8.67 15.72 8.09
CA THR A 366 8.39 17.13 7.78
C THR A 366 7.65 17.19 6.45
N TYR A 367 6.69 18.09 6.35
CA TYR A 367 5.92 18.32 5.16
C TYR A 367 5.69 19.82 4.98
N ASP A 368 5.97 20.32 3.80
CA ASP A 368 5.80 21.72 3.41
C ASP A 368 5.12 21.77 2.04
N LEU A 369 4.02 22.49 1.93
CA LEU A 369 3.23 22.65 0.72
C LEU A 369 2.95 24.12 0.44
N SER A 370 3.08 24.51 -0.82
CA SER A 370 2.56 25.76 -1.37
C SER A 370 1.75 25.46 -2.63
N LEU A 371 0.43 25.57 -2.52
CA LEU A 371 -0.52 25.25 -3.58
C LEU A 371 -1.26 26.51 -4.02
N TYR A 372 -1.21 26.81 -5.31
CA TYR A 372 -1.98 27.87 -5.94
C TYR A 372 -3.07 27.23 -6.80
N SER A 373 -4.33 27.47 -6.47
CA SER A 373 -5.49 26.91 -7.16
C SER A 373 -6.51 27.99 -7.51
N ASN A 374 -7.32 27.73 -8.53
CA ASN A 374 -8.44 28.58 -8.92
C ASN A 374 -9.66 27.67 -9.17
N PHE A 375 -10.64 27.73 -8.29
CA PHE A 375 -11.90 26.98 -8.39
C PHE A 375 -13.03 27.79 -9.02
N GLY A 376 -12.72 28.89 -9.75
CA GLY A 376 -13.69 29.75 -10.39
C GLY A 376 -13.86 31.10 -9.70
N GLU A 377 -13.62 31.21 -8.40
CA GLU A 377 -13.76 32.44 -7.59
C GLU A 377 -12.47 33.29 -7.54
N GLY A 378 -11.46 32.90 -8.28
CA GLY A 378 -10.15 33.56 -8.34
C GLY A 378 -9.02 32.70 -7.75
N LEU A 379 -7.80 33.20 -7.89
CA LEU A 379 -6.62 32.49 -7.43
C LEU A 379 -6.51 32.54 -5.90
N ILE A 380 -6.38 31.37 -5.29
CA ILE A 380 -6.03 31.21 -3.87
C ILE A 380 -4.64 30.61 -3.74
N ARG A 381 -3.98 30.89 -2.60
CA ARG A 381 -2.76 30.22 -2.18
C ARG A 381 -3.01 29.51 -0.86
N GLN A 382 -2.85 28.21 -0.84
CA GLN A 382 -2.85 27.39 0.37
C GLN A 382 -1.39 27.07 0.73
N SER A 383 -0.99 27.39 1.94
CA SER A 383 0.34 27.10 2.48
C SER A 383 0.21 26.25 3.72
N GLU A 384 0.99 25.18 3.77
CA GLU A 384 0.99 24.26 4.90
C GLU A 384 2.41 23.88 5.28
N PHE A 385 2.73 23.99 6.55
CA PHE A 385 3.92 23.39 7.13
C PHE A 385 3.52 22.50 8.31
N ARG A 386 3.97 21.24 8.32
CA ARG A 386 3.76 20.36 9.47
C ARG A 386 4.95 19.49 9.79
N THR A 387 5.06 19.16 11.06
CA THR A 387 5.95 18.12 11.59
C THR A 387 5.09 17.02 12.20
N VAL A 388 5.35 15.78 11.80
CA VAL A 388 4.68 14.60 12.35
C VAL A 388 5.71 13.73 13.04
N THR A 389 5.43 13.37 14.28
CA THR A 389 6.19 12.38 15.04
C THR A 389 5.27 11.27 15.48
N GLY A 390 5.73 10.05 15.41
CA GLY A 390 4.89 8.92 15.83
C GLY A 390 5.69 7.65 16.01
N GLY A 391 4.98 6.61 16.37
CA GLY A 391 5.56 5.28 16.53
C GLY A 391 4.60 4.33 17.20
N ASN A 392 5.06 3.11 17.41
CA ASN A 392 4.28 2.11 18.11
C ASN A 392 5.14 1.20 18.99
N ALA A 393 4.46 0.54 19.92
CA ALA A 393 5.00 -0.56 20.71
C ALA A 393 4.00 -1.72 20.65
N ASN A 394 4.38 -2.86 20.06
CA ASN A 394 3.53 -4.04 19.92
C ASN A 394 4.17 -5.25 20.57
N TYR A 395 3.46 -5.88 21.48
CA TYR A 395 3.83 -7.16 22.05
C TYR A 395 2.99 -8.26 21.41
N ILE A 396 3.65 -9.24 20.78
CA ILE A 396 3.02 -10.39 20.15
C ILE A 396 3.48 -11.65 20.88
N ARG A 397 2.55 -12.53 21.24
CA ARG A 397 2.85 -13.80 21.90
C ARG A 397 1.99 -14.93 21.35
N LYS A 398 2.66 -16.00 20.90
CA LYS A 398 2.04 -17.29 20.64
C LYS A 398 1.88 -18.03 21.96
N LEU A 399 0.66 -18.10 22.50
CA LEU A 399 0.37 -18.76 23.76
C LEU A 399 0.41 -20.29 23.62
N ASN A 400 -0.06 -20.79 22.49
CA ASN A 400 0.04 -22.17 22.06
C ASN A 400 -0.16 -22.27 20.53
N ARG A 401 -0.21 -23.48 19.98
CA ARG A 401 -0.41 -23.71 18.54
C ARG A 401 -1.77 -23.22 17.99
N HIS A 402 -2.71 -22.89 18.86
CA HIS A 402 -4.07 -22.50 18.48
C HIS A 402 -4.44 -21.09 18.87
N PHE A 403 -3.56 -20.38 19.57
CA PHE A 403 -3.91 -19.11 20.16
C PHE A 403 -2.73 -18.14 20.19
N SER A 404 -2.90 -16.96 19.63
CA SER A 404 -1.95 -15.85 19.67
C SER A 404 -2.61 -14.61 20.27
N LEU A 405 -1.80 -13.79 20.94
CA LEU A 405 -2.18 -12.51 21.52
C LEU A 405 -1.30 -11.41 20.97
N MET A 406 -1.89 -10.27 20.64
CA MET A 406 -1.18 -9.03 20.35
C MET A 406 -1.76 -7.92 21.23
N ALA A 407 -0.89 -7.12 21.82
CA ALA A 407 -1.27 -5.89 22.52
C ALA A 407 -0.32 -4.77 22.10
N GLY A 408 -0.84 -3.60 21.84
CA GLY A 408 -0.03 -2.50 21.34
C GLY A 408 -0.53 -1.13 21.75
N LEU A 409 0.31 -0.16 21.49
CA LEU A 409 0.07 1.26 21.68
C LEU A 409 0.64 2.02 20.47
N ASP A 410 -0.22 2.75 19.76
CA ASP A 410 0.20 3.69 18.73
C ASP A 410 0.20 5.11 19.30
N TYR A 411 1.12 5.91 18.83
CA TYR A 411 1.21 7.34 19.11
C TYR A 411 1.52 8.12 17.85
N LEU A 412 0.81 9.23 17.64
CA LEU A 412 1.08 10.19 16.59
C LEU A 412 0.85 11.61 17.11
N ARG A 413 1.73 12.53 16.73
CA ARG A 413 1.58 13.97 17.00
C ARG A 413 1.94 14.74 15.75
N GLU A 414 1.03 15.61 15.32
CA GLU A 414 1.27 16.67 14.34
C GLU A 414 1.45 17.99 15.10
N ALA A 415 2.68 18.46 15.20
CA ALA A 415 3.03 19.75 15.81
C ALA A 415 4.53 20.05 15.64
N PRO A 416 4.91 21.25 15.22
CA PRO A 416 4.02 22.34 14.78
C PRO A 416 3.32 22.01 13.45
N ARG A 417 2.13 22.56 13.30
CA ARG A 417 1.42 22.61 12.03
C ARG A 417 0.84 23.99 11.84
N ARG A 418 1.16 24.61 10.72
CA ARG A 418 0.67 25.91 10.30
C ARG A 418 -0.04 25.79 8.98
N ASP A 419 -1.31 26.20 8.91
CA ASP A 419 -2.11 26.23 7.70
C ASP A 419 -2.62 27.67 7.44
N ASP A 420 -2.25 28.20 6.28
CA ASP A 420 -2.65 29.53 5.82
C ASP A 420 -3.36 29.47 4.47
N LEU A 421 -4.34 30.31 4.27
CA LEU A 421 -4.97 30.56 2.97
C LEU A 421 -5.00 32.04 2.68
N ASP A 422 -4.51 32.39 1.50
CA ASP A 422 -4.57 33.76 0.98
C ASP A 422 -5.35 33.77 -0.35
N ARG A 423 -6.15 34.84 -0.56
CA ARG A 423 -6.79 35.13 -1.84
C ARG A 423 -6.00 36.22 -2.57
N TYR A 424 -5.78 36.04 -3.88
CA TYR A 424 -5.13 37.05 -4.69
C TYR A 424 -5.86 38.40 -4.61
N PRO A 425 -5.17 39.55 -4.42
CA PRO A 425 -3.72 39.74 -4.46
C PRO A 425 -2.95 39.43 -3.16
N PHE A 426 -3.33 38.42 -2.43
CA PHE A 426 -2.73 37.90 -1.19
C PHE A 426 -3.28 38.54 0.09
N GLU A 427 -4.59 38.76 0.14
CA GLU A 427 -5.31 38.98 1.37
C GLU A 427 -5.44 37.63 2.14
N GLN A 428 -5.01 37.62 3.41
CA GLN A 428 -5.08 36.42 4.25
C GLN A 428 -6.53 36.16 4.65
N VAL A 429 -7.04 34.97 4.29
CA VAL A 429 -8.42 34.53 4.53
C VAL A 429 -8.49 33.62 5.76
N THR A 430 -7.55 32.72 5.90
CA THR A 430 -7.42 31.86 7.09
C THR A 430 -5.98 31.77 7.56
N ALA A 431 -5.77 31.58 8.86
CA ALA A 431 -4.46 31.42 9.46
C ALA A 431 -4.58 30.61 10.75
N ASN A 432 -4.09 29.38 10.77
CA ASN A 432 -4.30 28.46 11.87
C ASN A 432 -3.02 27.78 12.33
N ASP A 433 -2.79 27.78 13.64
CA ASP A 433 -1.83 26.90 14.28
C ASP A 433 -2.58 25.69 14.84
N ILE A 434 -2.19 24.49 14.39
CA ILE A 434 -2.89 23.24 14.68
C ILE A 434 -1.97 22.27 15.41
N THR A 435 -2.50 21.61 16.43
CA THR A 435 -1.88 20.41 17.02
C THR A 435 -2.88 19.27 17.01
N LEU A 436 -2.47 18.14 16.45
CA LEU A 436 -3.19 16.89 16.53
C LEU A 436 -2.38 15.90 17.37
N ASN A 437 -3.02 15.24 18.33
CA ASN A 437 -2.42 14.15 19.10
C ASN A 437 -3.33 12.91 18.98
N LEU A 438 -2.73 11.76 18.71
CA LEU A 438 -3.41 10.48 18.68
C LEU A 438 -2.71 9.50 19.60
N VAL A 439 -3.46 8.88 20.52
CA VAL A 439 -2.99 7.84 21.43
C VAL A 439 -3.94 6.67 21.35
N THR A 440 -3.44 5.51 20.93
CA THR A 440 -4.30 4.37 20.62
C THR A 440 -3.79 3.07 21.24
N PRO A 441 -4.25 2.68 22.42
CA PRO A 441 -4.11 1.32 22.89
C PRO A 441 -4.98 0.36 22.08
N PHE A 442 -4.45 -0.84 21.80
CA PHE A 442 -5.19 -1.91 21.14
C PHE A 442 -4.78 -3.29 21.62
N ILE A 443 -5.69 -4.25 21.41
CA ILE A 443 -5.48 -5.64 21.71
C ILE A 443 -6.15 -6.51 20.64
N ALA A 444 -5.53 -7.63 20.29
CA ALA A 444 -6.13 -8.63 19.42
C ALA A 444 -5.81 -10.04 19.91
N ILE A 445 -6.73 -10.94 19.64
CA ILE A 445 -6.56 -12.37 19.82
C ILE A 445 -6.91 -13.09 18.52
N ASP A 446 -6.13 -14.09 18.20
CA ASP A 446 -6.25 -14.89 17.00
C ASP A 446 -6.13 -16.36 17.34
N GLY A 447 -6.93 -17.20 16.69
CA GLY A 447 -6.84 -18.63 16.95
C GLY A 447 -7.72 -19.50 16.07
N ASN A 448 -7.53 -20.82 16.27
CA ASN A 448 -8.33 -21.86 15.64
C ASN A 448 -9.15 -22.60 16.70
N ILE A 449 -10.47 -22.50 16.64
CA ILE A 449 -11.38 -23.27 17.49
C ILE A 449 -11.27 -24.75 17.13
N VAL A 450 -11.29 -25.03 15.84
CA VAL A 450 -11.00 -26.32 15.22
C VAL A 450 -10.20 -26.08 13.94
N PRO A 451 -9.53 -27.08 13.34
CA PRO A 451 -8.63 -26.87 12.20
C PRO A 451 -9.26 -26.15 10.98
N TRP A 452 -10.57 -26.15 10.89
CA TRP A 452 -11.31 -25.53 9.77
C TRP A 452 -12.08 -24.26 10.17
N LEU A 453 -11.98 -23.82 11.44
CA LEU A 453 -12.65 -22.62 11.95
C LEU A 453 -11.66 -21.74 12.68
N ARG A 454 -11.34 -20.61 12.07
CA ARG A 454 -10.45 -19.58 12.57
C ARG A 454 -11.23 -18.35 13.01
N TYR A 455 -10.74 -17.67 14.02
CA TYR A 455 -11.25 -16.38 14.46
C TYR A 455 -10.12 -15.39 14.70
N ASN A 456 -10.40 -14.12 14.47
CA ASN A 456 -9.60 -12.97 14.91
C ASN A 456 -10.55 -11.99 15.58
N LEU A 457 -10.23 -11.53 16.78
CA LEU A 457 -10.98 -10.54 17.53
C LEU A 457 -10.03 -9.44 17.95
N GLY A 458 -10.36 -8.19 17.63
CA GLY A 458 -9.57 -7.02 17.95
C GLY A 458 -10.41 -5.92 18.58
N TRP A 459 -9.77 -5.12 19.37
CA TRP A 459 -10.34 -3.90 19.90
C TRP A 459 -9.26 -2.83 19.96
N ARG A 460 -9.58 -1.62 19.48
CA ARG A 460 -8.74 -0.44 19.63
C ARG A 460 -9.56 0.72 20.19
N ARG A 461 -8.90 1.61 20.89
CA ARG A 461 -9.48 2.86 21.37
C ARG A 461 -8.61 4.01 20.97
N ASP A 462 -9.09 4.81 20.06
CA ASP A 462 -8.41 5.99 19.59
C ASP A 462 -8.81 7.17 20.47
N GLN A 463 -7.82 7.87 21.03
CA GLN A 463 -8.00 9.12 21.77
C GLN A 463 -7.32 10.21 20.97
N ILE A 464 -8.11 11.17 20.50
CA ILE A 464 -7.68 12.17 19.53
C ILE A 464 -7.87 13.55 20.17
N GLY A 465 -6.78 14.29 20.33
CA GLY A 465 -6.76 15.65 20.81
C GLY A 465 -6.56 16.61 19.66
N PHE A 466 -7.51 17.50 19.47
CA PHE A 466 -7.48 18.61 18.51
C PHE A 466 -7.27 19.90 19.26
N ASP A 467 -6.26 20.67 18.86
CA ASP A 467 -6.00 22.03 19.33
C ASP A 467 -5.83 22.90 18.08
N ASN A 468 -6.79 23.78 17.85
CA ASN A 468 -6.77 24.73 16.74
C ASN A 468 -6.77 26.16 17.29
N THR A 469 -5.75 26.91 16.96
CA THR A 469 -5.65 28.35 17.25
C THR A 469 -5.85 29.12 15.94
N ASP A 470 -7.01 29.75 15.79
CA ASP A 470 -7.27 30.67 14.68
C ASP A 470 -6.65 32.02 15.00
N LEU A 471 -5.67 32.44 14.22
CA LEU A 471 -4.88 33.64 14.44
C LEU A 471 -5.57 34.92 13.94
N LEU A 472 -6.53 34.77 13.03
CA LEU A 472 -7.33 35.90 12.53
C LEU A 472 -8.57 36.14 13.39
N ASN A 473 -9.18 35.07 13.86
CA ASN A 473 -10.36 35.14 14.71
C ASN A 473 -10.22 34.21 15.94
N PRO A 474 -9.62 34.68 17.02
CA PRO A 474 -9.39 33.85 18.21
C PRO A 474 -10.67 33.22 18.81
N ALA A 475 -11.83 33.73 18.49
CA ALA A 475 -13.13 33.17 18.95
C ALA A 475 -13.42 31.78 18.28
N ASN A 476 -12.76 31.47 17.18
CA ASN A 476 -12.84 30.18 16.51
C ASN A 476 -11.83 29.15 17.06
N SER A 477 -10.95 29.58 17.96
CA SER A 477 -9.96 28.70 18.57
C SER A 477 -10.63 27.71 19.51
N PHE A 478 -10.18 26.46 19.53
CA PHE A 478 -10.70 25.44 20.44
C PHE A 478 -9.66 24.38 20.77
N ASN A 479 -9.87 23.71 21.90
CA ASN A 479 -9.15 22.49 22.29
C ASN A 479 -10.18 21.44 22.70
N ARG A 480 -10.14 20.26 22.05
CA ARG A 480 -11.11 19.20 22.30
C ARG A 480 -10.46 17.82 22.17
N TRP A 481 -10.80 16.94 23.10
CA TRP A 481 -10.48 15.52 23.00
C TRP A 481 -11.73 14.72 22.63
N VAL A 482 -11.59 13.81 21.70
CA VAL A 482 -12.60 12.84 21.28
C VAL A 482 -12.06 11.43 21.42
N SER A 483 -12.94 10.45 21.59
CA SER A 483 -12.54 9.05 21.70
C SER A 483 -13.44 8.19 20.83
N VAL A 484 -12.82 7.25 20.12
CA VAL A 484 -13.48 6.23 19.30
C VAL A 484 -13.11 4.85 19.81
N ASN A 485 -14.10 3.97 19.93
CA ASN A 485 -13.87 2.55 20.16
C ASN A 485 -14.12 1.80 18.86
N SER A 486 -13.15 0.99 18.45
CA SER A 486 -13.18 0.29 17.16
C SER A 486 -13.04 -1.22 17.38
N PRO A 487 -14.14 -1.92 17.74
CA PRO A 487 -14.15 -3.38 17.76
C PRO A 487 -14.03 -3.95 16.36
N LYS A 488 -13.30 -5.05 16.24
CA LYS A 488 -13.05 -5.75 14.98
C LYS A 488 -13.16 -7.25 15.19
N ALA A 489 -13.76 -7.95 14.23
CA ALA A 489 -13.94 -9.40 14.32
C ALA A 489 -13.92 -10.04 12.93
N THR A 490 -13.21 -11.13 12.78
CA THR A 490 -13.24 -11.99 11.60
C THR A 490 -13.43 -13.44 12.04
N LEU A 491 -14.40 -14.11 11.40
CA LEU A 491 -14.63 -15.53 11.52
C LEU A 491 -14.47 -16.18 10.16
N ALA A 492 -13.54 -17.13 10.04
CA ALA A 492 -13.19 -17.73 8.77
C ALA A 492 -13.36 -19.27 8.82
N LEU A 493 -14.13 -19.78 7.86
CA LEU A 493 -14.41 -21.20 7.65
C LEU A 493 -13.56 -21.70 6.49
N ALA A 494 -12.61 -22.61 6.74
CA ALA A 494 -11.77 -23.25 5.73
C ALA A 494 -12.01 -24.76 5.72
N PRO A 495 -13.03 -25.25 5.01
CA PRO A 495 -13.31 -26.68 4.95
C PRO A 495 -12.10 -27.48 4.44
N PRO A 496 -11.92 -28.73 4.86
CA PRO A 496 -10.88 -29.58 4.32
C PRO A 496 -10.94 -29.68 2.80
N GLU A 497 -9.81 -29.62 2.12
CA GLU A 497 -9.72 -29.63 0.62
C GLU A 497 -10.44 -30.80 -0.03
N ARG A 498 -10.45 -31.97 0.64
CA ARG A 498 -11.18 -33.16 0.16
C ARG A 498 -12.67 -32.92 -0.09
N LEU A 499 -13.27 -31.95 0.61
CA LEU A 499 -14.68 -31.61 0.44
C LEU A 499 -14.95 -30.74 -0.78
N ARG A 500 -13.91 -30.14 -1.34
CA ARG A 500 -14.00 -29.24 -2.52
C ARG A 500 -14.99 -28.08 -2.33
N LEU A 501 -15.22 -27.66 -1.09
CA LEU A 501 -16.05 -26.51 -0.74
C LEU A 501 -15.21 -25.22 -0.73
N PRO A 502 -15.81 -24.06 -1.02
CA PRO A 502 -15.13 -22.79 -0.84
C PRO A 502 -14.86 -22.50 0.64
N SER A 503 -13.88 -21.68 0.92
CA SER A 503 -13.75 -20.99 2.21
C SER A 503 -14.75 -19.83 2.25
N VAL A 504 -15.25 -19.55 3.46
CA VAL A 504 -16.16 -18.43 3.70
C VAL A 504 -15.71 -17.68 4.93
N SER A 505 -15.65 -16.38 4.86
CA SER A 505 -15.36 -15.54 6.03
C SER A 505 -16.40 -14.47 6.21
N PHE A 506 -16.58 -14.08 7.46
CA PHE A 506 -17.43 -12.97 7.89
C PHE A 506 -16.57 -12.03 8.71
N SER A 507 -16.52 -10.76 8.30
CA SER A 507 -15.78 -9.74 8.99
C SER A 507 -16.70 -8.59 9.39
N PHE A 508 -16.47 -8.05 10.57
CA PHE A 508 -17.07 -6.84 11.10
C PHE A 508 -15.97 -5.93 11.63
N GLY A 509 -16.06 -4.64 11.35
CA GLY A 509 -15.14 -3.66 11.90
C GLY A 509 -15.81 -2.31 12.06
N GLN A 510 -15.45 -1.64 13.14
CA GLN A 510 -15.69 -0.22 13.32
C GLN A 510 -14.37 0.52 13.13
N THR A 511 -14.42 1.66 12.47
CA THR A 511 -13.27 2.52 12.21
C THR A 511 -13.74 3.97 12.07
N PHE A 512 -12.85 4.86 11.69
CA PHE A 512 -13.16 6.29 11.56
C PHE A 512 -12.17 6.95 10.60
N PHE A 513 -12.45 8.21 10.27
CA PHE A 513 -11.44 9.14 9.79
C PHE A 513 -11.57 10.48 10.52
N THR A 514 -10.43 11.16 10.64
CA THR A 514 -10.36 12.52 11.19
C THR A 514 -10.76 13.53 10.13
N ASN A 515 -11.59 14.49 10.51
CA ASN A 515 -11.95 15.62 9.67
C ASN A 515 -10.97 16.80 9.88
N ASP A 516 -11.06 17.79 9.01
CA ASP A 516 -10.28 19.01 9.14
C ASP A 516 -10.62 19.69 10.48
N PRO A 517 -9.63 19.93 11.37
CA PRO A 517 -9.88 20.56 12.66
C PRO A 517 -10.43 21.98 12.52
N ARG A 518 -10.18 22.67 11.40
CA ARG A 518 -10.69 24.03 11.16
C ARG A 518 -12.22 24.09 11.07
N ILE A 519 -12.88 22.99 10.68
CA ILE A 519 -14.35 22.90 10.65
C ILE A 519 -14.98 22.79 12.05
N GLY A 520 -14.22 22.45 13.07
CA GLY A 520 -14.69 22.38 14.45
C GLY A 520 -14.87 23.74 15.12
N ALA A 521 -14.51 24.82 14.44
CA ALA A 521 -14.52 26.19 14.93
C ALA A 521 -15.89 26.87 14.74
N GLY A 522 -16.25 27.75 15.66
CA GLY A 522 -17.43 28.61 15.55
C GLY A 522 -18.78 27.92 15.83
N THR A 523 -19.84 28.49 15.25
CA THR A 523 -21.21 28.00 15.41
C THR A 523 -21.53 26.72 14.64
N GLN A 524 -20.73 26.38 13.67
CA GLN A 524 -20.75 25.09 12.97
C GLN A 524 -19.86 24.13 13.72
N GLN A 525 -20.35 23.50 14.77
CA GLN A 525 -19.64 22.40 15.45
C GLN A 525 -19.65 21.18 14.55
N GLY A 526 -18.83 21.19 13.51
CA GLY A 526 -18.63 20.04 12.62
C GLY A 526 -18.13 18.82 13.40
N ASN A 527 -18.43 17.64 12.92
CA ASN A 527 -17.89 16.40 13.47
C ASN A 527 -16.38 16.33 13.19
N LEU A 528 -15.56 16.46 14.23
CA LEU A 528 -14.11 16.31 14.13
C LEU A 528 -13.67 14.91 13.68
N ILE A 529 -14.54 13.94 13.81
CA ILE A 529 -14.34 12.56 13.36
C ILE A 529 -15.62 12.05 12.70
N SER A 530 -15.47 11.20 11.71
CA SER A 530 -16.54 10.44 11.08
C SER A 530 -16.35 8.96 11.38
N GLN A 531 -17.29 8.36 12.11
CA GLN A 531 -17.25 6.94 12.42
C GLN A 531 -17.88 6.13 11.28
N ALA A 532 -17.37 4.93 11.07
CA ALA A 532 -17.88 4.01 10.07
C ALA A 532 -17.99 2.58 10.62
N HIS A 533 -18.98 1.86 10.13
CA HIS A 533 -19.20 0.44 10.40
C HIS A 533 -19.11 -0.32 9.09
N ALA A 534 -18.24 -1.32 9.05
CA ALA A 534 -18.01 -2.16 7.89
C ALA A 534 -18.37 -3.62 8.17
N TYR A 535 -19.03 -4.24 7.22
CA TYR A 535 -19.34 -5.67 7.21
C TYR A 535 -18.87 -6.26 5.89
N GLN A 536 -18.25 -7.44 5.94
CA GLN A 536 -17.74 -8.10 4.75
C GLN A 536 -17.99 -9.59 4.80
N VAL A 537 -18.38 -10.15 3.67
CA VAL A 537 -18.41 -11.60 3.45
C VAL A 537 -17.51 -11.92 2.27
N VAL A 538 -16.56 -12.83 2.47
CA VAL A 538 -15.68 -13.30 1.39
C VAL A 538 -15.92 -14.79 1.16
N VAL A 539 -16.13 -15.16 -0.10
CA VAL A 539 -16.18 -16.55 -0.54
C VAL A 539 -15.02 -16.76 -1.49
N ALA A 540 -14.10 -17.64 -1.16
CA ALA A 540 -12.90 -17.87 -1.95
C ALA A 540 -12.66 -19.37 -2.19
N ARG A 541 -12.08 -19.68 -3.37
CA ARG A 541 -11.71 -21.04 -3.71
C ARG A 541 -10.61 -21.08 -4.75
N THR A 542 -9.60 -21.87 -4.49
CA THR A 542 -8.58 -22.22 -5.48
C THR A 542 -8.96 -23.51 -6.21
N ILE A 543 -8.99 -23.49 -7.52
CA ILE A 543 -9.23 -24.64 -8.39
C ILE A 543 -8.04 -24.80 -9.33
N ARG A 544 -7.15 -25.75 -9.04
CA ARG A 544 -5.89 -25.94 -9.75
C ARG A 544 -5.04 -24.66 -9.73
N ASN A 545 -4.88 -23.98 -10.85
CA ASN A 545 -4.10 -22.77 -11.02
C ASN A 545 -4.98 -21.50 -11.08
N THR A 546 -6.22 -21.58 -10.60
CA THR A 546 -7.16 -20.46 -10.65
C THR A 546 -7.68 -20.17 -9.26
N ASP A 547 -7.46 -18.96 -8.78
CA ASP A 547 -8.04 -18.42 -7.56
C ASP A 547 -9.30 -17.64 -7.92
N LEU A 548 -10.40 -17.97 -7.26
CA LEU A 548 -11.70 -17.36 -7.44
C LEU A 548 -12.13 -16.72 -6.11
N ARG A 549 -12.64 -15.51 -6.16
CA ARG A 549 -13.13 -14.79 -4.99
C ARG A 549 -14.35 -13.96 -5.30
N VAL A 550 -15.26 -13.93 -4.36
CA VAL A 550 -16.40 -12.99 -4.33
C VAL A 550 -16.39 -12.31 -2.96
N THR A 551 -16.38 -11.01 -2.95
CA THR A 551 -16.46 -10.17 -1.77
C THR A 551 -17.76 -9.38 -1.80
N LEU A 552 -18.53 -9.44 -0.73
CA LEU A 552 -19.72 -8.62 -0.49
C LEU A 552 -19.41 -7.68 0.66
N GLY A 553 -19.55 -6.39 0.45
CA GLY A 553 -19.27 -5.38 1.46
C GLY A 553 -20.45 -4.46 1.72
N HIS A 554 -20.54 -3.98 2.96
CA HIS A 554 -21.49 -2.99 3.40
C HIS A 554 -20.79 -2.06 4.39
N VAL A 555 -20.74 -0.77 4.05
CA VAL A 555 -20.13 0.27 4.87
C VAL A 555 -21.17 1.35 5.12
N THR A 556 -21.34 1.77 6.37
CA THR A 556 -22.10 2.96 6.76
C THR A 556 -21.18 3.94 7.45
N GLN A 557 -21.35 5.22 7.18
CA GLN A 557 -20.48 6.27 7.64
C GLN A 557 -21.31 7.50 8.08
N GLU A 558 -20.89 8.17 9.16
CA GLU A 558 -21.67 9.26 9.78
C GLU A 558 -21.58 10.57 9.01
N ALA A 559 -20.42 10.87 8.42
CA ALA A 559 -20.20 12.06 7.61
C ALA A 559 -19.18 11.74 6.52
N SER A 560 -19.65 11.55 5.29
CA SER A 560 -18.82 11.03 4.19
C SER A 560 -18.92 11.83 2.91
N LEU A 561 -19.86 12.78 2.82
CA LEU A 561 -20.01 13.59 1.63
C LEU A 561 -19.02 14.74 1.68
N ALA A 562 -17.91 14.58 0.97
CA ALA A 562 -16.89 15.62 0.87
C ALA A 562 -17.42 16.81 0.08
N LYS A 563 -17.24 18.01 0.61
CA LYS A 563 -17.51 19.28 -0.06
C LYS A 563 -16.35 20.21 0.13
N ILE A 564 -16.04 20.98 -0.90
CA ILE A 564 -15.05 22.04 -0.86
C ILE A 564 -15.80 23.37 -0.81
N ASP A 565 -15.42 24.20 0.15
CA ASP A 565 -15.82 25.60 0.16
C ASP A 565 -14.95 26.35 -0.88
N PRO A 566 -15.51 26.82 -1.99
CA PRO A 566 -14.75 27.47 -3.06
C PRO A 566 -14.08 28.77 -2.59
N ASP A 567 -14.62 29.40 -1.54
CA ASP A 567 -14.07 30.63 -0.99
C ASP A 567 -12.83 30.41 -0.14
N THR A 568 -12.79 29.31 0.58
CA THR A 568 -11.70 29.02 1.54
C THR A 568 -10.84 27.82 1.13
N GLY A 569 -11.28 27.04 0.16
CA GLY A 569 -10.64 25.76 -0.19
C GLY A 569 -10.68 24.73 0.94
N LEU A 570 -11.49 24.97 1.98
CA LEU A 570 -11.66 24.04 3.09
C LEU A 570 -12.54 22.88 2.66
N GLN A 571 -12.02 21.68 2.84
CA GLN A 571 -12.81 20.47 2.68
C GLN A 571 -13.53 20.14 3.99
N PHE A 572 -14.80 19.86 3.89
CA PHE A 572 -15.62 19.37 5.01
C PHE A 572 -16.50 18.21 4.56
N ASN A 573 -16.80 17.33 5.51
CA ASN A 573 -17.63 16.16 5.26
C ASN A 573 -18.96 16.32 5.98
N GLU A 574 -20.04 16.15 5.25
CA GLU A 574 -21.39 16.24 5.78
C GLU A 574 -22.25 15.05 5.36
N GLY A 575 -23.28 14.77 6.15
CA GLY A 575 -24.29 13.78 5.87
C GLY A 575 -23.81 12.33 6.00
N PRO A 576 -24.68 11.46 6.51
CA PRO A 576 -24.39 10.04 6.60
C PRO A 576 -24.56 9.36 5.23
N SER A 577 -23.73 8.38 4.94
CA SER A 577 -23.84 7.58 3.73
C SER A 577 -23.78 6.07 3.99
N ARG A 578 -24.17 5.33 2.96
CA ARG A 578 -24.08 3.88 2.89
C ARG A 578 -23.46 3.48 1.56
N ASN A 579 -22.45 2.62 1.60
CA ASN A 579 -21.89 1.97 0.42
C ASN A 579 -22.13 0.46 0.51
N GLN A 580 -22.74 -0.14 -0.52
CA GLN A 580 -22.90 -1.58 -0.70
C GLN A 580 -22.21 -2.00 -1.97
N TYR A 581 -21.31 -2.98 -1.89
CA TYR A 581 -20.57 -3.42 -3.07
C TYR A 581 -20.44 -4.93 -3.16
N ILE A 582 -20.28 -5.39 -4.39
CA ILE A 582 -19.88 -6.75 -4.72
C ILE A 582 -18.67 -6.68 -5.65
N THR A 583 -17.62 -7.42 -5.29
CA THR A 583 -16.44 -7.60 -6.14
C THR A 583 -16.27 -9.08 -6.43
N ALA A 584 -16.23 -9.43 -7.70
CA ALA A 584 -15.87 -10.77 -8.16
C ALA A 584 -14.49 -10.71 -8.83
N SER A 585 -13.58 -11.57 -8.44
CA SER A 585 -12.25 -11.65 -9.04
C SER A 585 -11.83 -13.08 -9.34
N ALA A 586 -11.02 -13.22 -10.38
CA ALA A 586 -10.39 -14.46 -10.78
C ALA A 586 -8.92 -14.19 -11.13
N ARG A 587 -8.00 -15.04 -10.65
CA ARG A 587 -6.59 -15.01 -11.00
C ARG A 587 -6.17 -16.38 -11.50
N HIS A 588 -5.66 -16.45 -12.71
CA HIS A 588 -5.22 -17.69 -13.34
C HIS A 588 -3.74 -17.66 -13.65
N TYR A 589 -3.01 -18.63 -13.11
CA TYR A 589 -1.59 -18.84 -13.37
C TYR A 589 -1.39 -19.82 -14.51
N PHE A 590 -0.62 -19.44 -15.49
CA PHE A 590 -0.21 -20.30 -16.59
C PHE A 590 1.30 -20.27 -16.78
N ARG A 591 1.84 -21.21 -17.59
CA ARG A 591 3.30 -21.40 -17.71
C ARG A 591 4.07 -20.15 -18.12
N ALA A 592 3.46 -19.22 -18.84
CA ALA A 592 4.12 -18.03 -19.37
C ALA A 592 3.82 -16.75 -18.60
N GLY A 593 2.97 -16.80 -17.56
CA GLY A 593 2.59 -15.62 -16.82
C GLY A 593 1.29 -15.80 -16.02
N LEU A 594 0.58 -14.72 -15.76
CA LEU A 594 -0.71 -14.73 -15.09
C LEU A 594 -1.72 -13.84 -15.81
N LEU A 595 -2.98 -14.12 -15.56
CA LEU A 595 -4.12 -13.26 -15.92
C LEU A 595 -4.99 -13.09 -14.69
N GLN A 596 -5.30 -11.85 -14.35
CA GLN A 596 -6.23 -11.50 -13.29
C GLN A 596 -7.34 -10.64 -13.86
N ALA A 597 -8.56 -10.87 -13.43
CA ALA A 597 -9.71 -10.03 -13.75
C ALA A 597 -10.53 -9.78 -12.50
N SER A 598 -11.06 -8.58 -12.36
CA SER A 598 -12.02 -8.22 -11.32
C SER A 598 -13.12 -7.32 -11.85
N VAL A 599 -14.30 -7.49 -11.29
CA VAL A 599 -15.46 -6.63 -11.54
C VAL A 599 -16.06 -6.24 -10.19
N SER A 600 -16.16 -4.94 -9.96
CA SER A 600 -16.77 -4.37 -8.77
C SER A 600 -18.00 -3.57 -9.15
N LYS A 601 -19.11 -3.82 -8.47
CA LYS A 601 -20.34 -3.02 -8.59
C LYS A 601 -20.69 -2.47 -7.22
N ALA A 602 -20.93 -1.15 -7.14
CA ALA A 602 -21.25 -0.45 -5.91
C ALA A 602 -22.55 0.35 -6.03
N ASP A 603 -23.25 0.51 -4.89
CA ASP A 603 -24.39 1.41 -4.71
C ASP A 603 -24.16 2.25 -3.46
N ALA A 604 -23.60 3.44 -3.67
CA ALA A 604 -23.36 4.41 -2.63
C ALA A 604 -24.53 5.41 -2.59
N ARG A 605 -25.10 5.61 -1.39
CA ARG A 605 -26.28 6.46 -1.16
C ARG A 605 -26.08 7.38 0.01
N ASP A 606 -26.48 8.63 -0.15
CA ASP A 606 -26.78 9.51 0.97
C ASP A 606 -27.98 8.94 1.75
N LEU A 607 -27.86 8.87 3.08
CA LEU A 607 -28.92 8.35 3.94
C LEU A 607 -29.95 9.41 4.34
N THR A 608 -29.68 10.67 4.11
CA THR A 608 -30.63 11.77 4.39
C THR A 608 -31.67 11.89 3.28
N GLY A 609 -31.23 11.92 2.02
CA GLY A 609 -32.08 12.11 0.86
C GLY A 609 -32.27 10.87 -0.01
N GLY A 610 -31.48 9.81 0.20
CA GLY A 610 -31.48 8.60 -0.61
C GLY A 610 -30.86 8.77 -2.01
N ALA A 611 -30.31 9.96 -2.29
CA ALA A 611 -29.63 10.25 -3.55
C ALA A 611 -28.34 9.42 -3.70
N PRO A 612 -27.89 9.13 -4.91
CA PRO A 612 -26.56 8.59 -5.14
C PRO A 612 -25.50 9.54 -4.61
N VAL A 613 -24.46 9.01 -3.97
CA VAL A 613 -23.29 9.79 -3.57
C VAL A 613 -22.60 10.33 -4.83
N PRO A 614 -22.39 11.64 -4.96
CA PRO A 614 -21.69 12.22 -6.10
C PRO A 614 -20.29 11.64 -6.25
N GLU A 615 -19.82 11.52 -7.48
CA GLU A 615 -18.49 11.06 -7.89
C GLU A 615 -18.10 9.63 -7.51
N ALA A 616 -18.95 8.91 -6.77
CA ALA A 616 -18.73 7.52 -6.42
C ALA A 616 -18.86 6.59 -7.63
N PRO A 617 -17.79 5.88 -8.05
CA PRO A 617 -17.87 4.95 -9.19
C PRO A 617 -18.76 3.76 -8.85
N ARG A 618 -19.73 3.50 -9.74
CA ARG A 618 -20.69 2.39 -9.57
C ARG A 618 -20.23 1.07 -10.16
N LEU A 619 -19.35 1.13 -11.12
CA LEU A 619 -18.78 -0.03 -11.82
C LEU A 619 -17.30 0.21 -12.03
N ILE A 620 -16.50 -0.79 -11.66
CA ILE A 620 -15.08 -0.84 -11.97
C ILE A 620 -14.80 -2.23 -12.55
N VAL A 621 -14.20 -2.27 -13.73
CA VAL A 621 -13.71 -3.49 -14.36
C VAL A 621 -12.20 -3.37 -14.51
N ASP A 622 -11.47 -4.38 -14.08
CA ASP A 622 -10.04 -4.42 -14.20
C ASP A 622 -9.57 -5.77 -14.72
N VAL A 623 -8.62 -5.76 -15.65
CA VAL A 623 -7.97 -6.95 -16.20
C VAL A 623 -6.49 -6.73 -16.34
N LEU A 624 -5.70 -7.40 -15.50
CA LEU A 624 -4.23 -7.36 -15.51
C LEU A 624 -3.67 -8.67 -16.06
N GLY A 625 -2.73 -8.57 -16.99
CA GLY A 625 -2.00 -9.72 -17.55
C GLY A 625 -0.48 -9.51 -17.53
N THR A 626 0.25 -10.57 -17.24
CA THR A 626 1.71 -10.62 -17.42
C THR A 626 2.11 -11.79 -18.29
N LEU A 627 3.04 -11.56 -19.21
CA LEU A 627 3.64 -12.57 -20.08
C LEU A 627 5.17 -12.47 -19.99
N ASP A 628 5.78 -13.49 -19.44
CA ASP A 628 7.20 -13.47 -19.09
C ASP A 628 8.09 -14.25 -20.04
N ARG A 629 7.51 -15.11 -20.86
CA ARG A 629 8.20 -16.04 -21.77
C ARG A 629 7.75 -15.86 -23.20
N LEU A 630 7.85 -14.64 -23.70
CA LEU A 630 7.63 -14.37 -25.10
C LEU A 630 8.89 -14.67 -25.94
N PRO A 631 8.76 -14.94 -27.26
CA PRO A 631 9.90 -15.04 -28.16
C PRO A 631 10.82 -13.81 -28.04
N TRP A 632 12.11 -14.00 -28.37
CA TRP A 632 13.14 -12.95 -28.33
C TRP A 632 13.41 -12.35 -26.94
N ARG A 633 13.10 -13.08 -25.85
CA ARG A 633 13.24 -12.61 -24.45
C ARG A 633 12.42 -11.37 -24.15
N LEU A 634 11.26 -11.25 -24.80
CA LEU A 634 10.31 -10.20 -24.51
C LEU A 634 9.49 -10.56 -23.27
N GLN A 635 9.11 -9.55 -22.53
CA GLN A 635 8.17 -9.59 -21.41
C GLN A 635 7.12 -8.53 -21.64
N ALA A 636 5.88 -8.87 -21.41
CA ALA A 636 4.75 -7.95 -21.55
C ALA A 636 3.94 -7.89 -20.25
N ARG A 637 3.50 -6.72 -19.90
CA ARG A 637 2.51 -6.45 -18.85
C ARG A 637 1.47 -5.53 -19.44
N ALA A 638 0.23 -5.79 -19.14
CA ALA A 638 -0.87 -4.95 -19.58
C ALA A 638 -1.99 -4.97 -18.57
N GLU A 639 -2.64 -3.84 -18.40
CA GLU A 639 -3.81 -3.65 -17.57
C GLU A 639 -4.86 -2.88 -18.37
N PHE A 640 -6.08 -3.37 -18.32
CA PHE A 640 -7.27 -2.67 -18.82
C PHE A 640 -8.13 -2.30 -17.62
N GLU A 641 -8.48 -1.04 -17.48
CA GLU A 641 -9.38 -0.54 -16.46
C GLU A 641 -10.56 0.21 -17.10
N GLU A 642 -11.76 -0.08 -16.64
CA GLU A 642 -12.97 0.68 -16.94
C GLU A 642 -13.53 1.22 -15.63
N VAL A 643 -13.65 2.54 -15.54
CA VAL A 643 -14.46 3.23 -14.52
C VAL A 643 -15.76 3.65 -15.16
N GLY A 644 -16.85 3.03 -14.75
CA GLY A 644 -18.18 3.31 -15.26
C GLY A 644 -18.62 4.75 -14.92
N ARG A 645 -19.74 5.15 -15.49
CA ARG A 645 -20.32 6.48 -15.24
C ARG A 645 -20.53 6.74 -13.76
N LYS A 646 -20.09 7.90 -13.29
CA LYS A 646 -20.28 8.40 -11.92
C LYS A 646 -21.46 9.40 -11.88
N PRO A 647 -22.32 9.35 -10.88
CA PRO A 647 -23.24 10.45 -10.63
C PRO A 647 -22.43 11.69 -10.25
N LEU A 648 -22.84 12.86 -10.69
CA LEU A 648 -22.26 14.16 -10.31
C LEU A 648 -23.36 14.96 -9.58
N GLY A 649 -23.05 16.13 -9.09
CA GLY A 649 -24.04 17.05 -8.55
C GLY A 649 -25.11 17.44 -9.59
N ASP A 650 -26.27 17.91 -9.14
CA ASP A 650 -27.33 18.53 -9.95
C ASP A 650 -27.88 17.68 -11.10
N GLY A 651 -27.81 16.35 -10.95
CA GLY A 651 -28.30 15.39 -11.94
C GLY A 651 -27.37 15.13 -13.12
N PHE A 652 -26.20 15.70 -13.13
CA PHE A 652 -25.16 15.39 -14.11
C PHE A 652 -24.59 14.00 -13.90
N VAL A 653 -24.01 13.45 -14.96
CA VAL A 653 -23.37 12.12 -14.97
C VAL A 653 -22.09 12.22 -15.78
N SER A 654 -21.01 11.67 -15.27
CA SER A 654 -19.72 11.63 -15.97
C SER A 654 -19.74 10.73 -17.22
N VAL A 655 -18.78 10.89 -18.09
CA VAL A 655 -18.47 9.89 -19.11
C VAL A 655 -17.76 8.68 -18.47
N PRO A 656 -17.87 7.46 -19.04
CA PRO A 656 -17.05 6.35 -18.59
C PRO A 656 -15.59 6.58 -18.98
N VAL A 657 -14.67 6.14 -18.14
CA VAL A 657 -13.23 6.20 -18.38
C VAL A 657 -12.74 4.80 -18.74
N LEU A 658 -12.03 4.69 -19.85
CA LEU A 658 -11.39 3.46 -20.29
C LEU A 658 -9.90 3.70 -20.42
N GLU A 659 -9.11 2.89 -19.72
CA GLU A 659 -7.65 2.93 -19.78
C GLU A 659 -7.07 1.58 -20.15
N PHE A 660 -6.06 1.61 -21.00
CA PHE A 660 -5.22 0.47 -21.30
C PHE A 660 -3.77 0.87 -21.10
N ARG A 661 -3.15 0.37 -20.04
CA ARG A 661 -1.77 0.62 -19.67
C ARG A 661 -0.93 -0.61 -19.97
N GLY A 662 0.31 -0.42 -20.39
CA GLY A 662 1.16 -1.56 -20.62
C GLY A 662 2.64 -1.25 -20.73
N ALA A 663 3.42 -2.32 -20.66
CA ALA A 663 4.84 -2.29 -20.88
C ALA A 663 5.27 -3.51 -21.68
N LEU A 664 6.11 -3.29 -22.67
CA LEU A 664 6.81 -4.32 -23.42
C LEU A 664 8.32 -4.13 -23.21
N THR A 665 8.97 -5.09 -22.57
CA THR A 665 10.39 -4.98 -22.24
C THR A 665 11.19 -6.12 -22.86
N ARG A 666 12.47 -5.87 -23.14
CA ARG A 666 13.41 -6.85 -23.67
C ARG A 666 14.74 -6.78 -22.93
N SER A 667 15.23 -7.95 -22.50
CA SER A 667 16.51 -8.06 -21.80
C SER A 667 17.60 -8.60 -22.75
N PHE A 668 18.79 -7.99 -22.67
CA PHE A 668 19.98 -8.34 -23.43
C PHE A 668 21.17 -8.62 -22.51
N ARG A 669 22.25 -9.25 -23.04
CA ARG A 669 23.48 -9.52 -22.32
C ARG A 669 23.24 -10.16 -20.93
N SER A 670 22.46 -11.25 -20.91
CA SER A 670 22.12 -11.96 -19.67
C SER A 670 21.45 -11.06 -18.63
N GLY A 671 20.57 -10.14 -19.06
CA GLY A 671 19.81 -9.27 -18.17
C GLY A 671 20.51 -7.97 -17.76
N LYS A 672 21.76 -7.73 -18.20
CA LYS A 672 22.46 -6.47 -17.87
C LYS A 672 21.87 -5.24 -18.53
N ILE A 673 21.27 -5.39 -19.70
CA ILE A 673 20.60 -4.30 -20.41
C ILE A 673 19.14 -4.67 -20.59
N GLN A 674 18.27 -3.78 -20.22
CA GLN A 674 16.83 -3.88 -20.48
C GLN A 674 16.38 -2.64 -21.24
N THR A 675 15.59 -2.84 -22.28
CA THR A 675 14.91 -1.76 -22.99
C THR A 675 13.41 -2.00 -22.93
N GLY A 676 12.62 -0.95 -22.91
CA GLY A 676 11.18 -1.08 -22.83
C GLY A 676 10.45 0.05 -23.53
N VAL A 677 9.19 -0.21 -23.82
CA VAL A 677 8.20 0.79 -24.19
C VAL A 677 7.05 0.65 -23.20
N HIS A 678 6.68 1.77 -22.61
CA HIS A 678 5.52 1.89 -21.72
C HIS A 678 4.49 2.76 -22.43
N PHE A 679 3.23 2.42 -22.31
CA PHE A 679 2.18 3.16 -22.98
C PHE A 679 0.90 3.18 -22.17
N GLN A 680 0.12 4.22 -22.39
CA GLN A 680 -1.25 4.37 -21.95
C GLN A 680 -2.12 4.77 -23.14
N LEU A 681 -3.20 4.04 -23.35
CA LEU A 681 -4.27 4.42 -24.26
C LEU A 681 -5.49 4.75 -23.41
N ALA A 682 -6.03 5.93 -23.58
CA ALA A 682 -7.10 6.44 -22.75
C ALA A 682 -8.27 6.93 -23.59
N SER A 683 -9.48 6.70 -23.09
CA SER A 683 -10.72 7.22 -23.62
C SER A 683 -11.56 7.79 -22.48
N GLY A 684 -12.31 8.84 -22.73
CA GLY A 684 -12.97 9.60 -21.69
C GLY A 684 -11.99 10.58 -21.00
N TYR A 685 -12.21 10.82 -19.71
CA TYR A 685 -11.35 11.69 -18.89
C TYR A 685 -10.52 10.82 -17.95
N SER A 686 -9.58 10.13 -18.52
CA SER A 686 -8.78 9.10 -17.92
C SER A 686 -8.01 9.56 -16.66
N GLY A 687 -8.09 8.76 -15.59
CA GLY A 687 -7.38 9.01 -14.33
C GLY A 687 -7.77 10.35 -13.69
N GLN A 688 -8.99 10.82 -13.88
CA GLN A 688 -9.39 12.19 -13.60
C GLN A 688 -10.72 12.24 -12.86
N THR A 689 -10.85 13.24 -12.00
CA THR A 689 -12.16 13.59 -11.47
C THR A 689 -12.97 14.37 -12.50
N THR A 690 -14.28 14.26 -12.39
CA THR A 690 -15.24 15.04 -13.16
C THR A 690 -16.28 15.57 -12.17
N GLU A 691 -16.40 16.87 -12.05
CA GLU A 691 -17.26 17.55 -11.10
C GLU A 691 -18.05 18.67 -11.74
N VAL A 692 -19.01 19.22 -11.02
CA VAL A 692 -19.81 20.39 -11.42
C VAL A 692 -19.32 21.60 -10.62
N LEU A 693 -18.86 22.61 -11.34
CA LEU A 693 -18.42 23.88 -10.75
C LEU A 693 -19.24 25.06 -11.30
N ALA A 694 -19.48 26.05 -10.45
CA ALA A 694 -19.93 27.35 -10.87
C ALA A 694 -18.78 28.14 -11.45
N LEU A 695 -18.78 28.37 -12.76
CA LEU A 695 -17.76 29.15 -13.45
C LEU A 695 -18.26 30.54 -13.78
N PRO A 696 -17.43 31.61 -13.61
CA PRO A 696 -17.75 32.93 -14.06
C PRO A 696 -18.00 32.98 -15.58
N GLY A 697 -19.11 33.55 -16.01
CA GLY A 697 -19.47 33.76 -17.40
C GLY A 697 -19.72 35.24 -17.71
N GLU A 698 -20.06 35.55 -18.97
CA GLU A 698 -20.60 36.87 -19.29
C GLU A 698 -21.99 36.98 -18.65
N GLY A 699 -22.08 37.65 -17.49
CA GLY A 699 -23.29 37.79 -16.68
C GLY A 699 -23.20 37.01 -15.38
N GLU A 700 -24.25 36.27 -15.04
CA GLU A 700 -24.26 35.45 -13.83
C GLU A 700 -23.38 34.19 -13.93
N PRO A 701 -22.82 33.68 -12.81
CA PRO A 701 -22.12 32.39 -12.77
C PRO A 701 -23.02 31.27 -13.29
N PHE A 702 -22.45 30.34 -14.03
CA PHE A 702 -23.17 29.16 -14.52
C PHE A 702 -22.43 27.89 -14.17
N GLU A 703 -23.18 26.83 -13.91
CA GLU A 703 -22.66 25.52 -13.60
C GLU A 703 -22.13 24.83 -14.87
N ARG A 704 -20.97 24.22 -14.79
CA ARG A 704 -20.40 23.39 -15.83
C ARG A 704 -19.78 22.15 -15.26
N VAL A 705 -19.83 21.09 -16.04
CA VAL A 705 -19.05 19.87 -15.79
C VAL A 705 -17.61 20.17 -16.20
N VAL A 706 -16.69 19.92 -15.30
CA VAL A 706 -15.25 20.14 -15.49
C VAL A 706 -14.49 18.84 -15.24
N GLY A 707 -13.30 18.77 -15.81
CA GLY A 707 -12.43 17.61 -15.60
C GLY A 707 -11.05 17.87 -16.17
N VAL A 708 -10.10 17.04 -15.81
CA VAL A 708 -8.73 17.06 -16.34
C VAL A 708 -8.56 15.85 -17.25
N SER A 709 -7.93 16.00 -18.40
CA SER A 709 -7.73 14.90 -19.35
C SER A 709 -6.26 14.61 -19.59
N ILE A 710 -5.88 13.33 -19.46
CA ILE A 710 -4.57 12.84 -19.86
C ILE A 710 -4.72 12.13 -21.21
N PRO A 711 -4.05 12.58 -22.28
CA PRO A 711 -4.13 11.91 -23.56
C PRO A 711 -3.39 10.57 -23.55
N SER A 712 -3.62 9.77 -24.59
CA SER A 712 -2.81 8.59 -24.83
C SER A 712 -1.36 8.97 -25.12
N TYR A 713 -0.41 8.24 -24.57
CA TYR A 713 1.02 8.49 -24.72
C TYR A 713 1.84 7.20 -24.67
N ALA A 714 3.11 7.30 -25.05
CA ALA A 714 4.08 6.22 -24.91
C ALA A 714 5.45 6.79 -24.53
N THR A 715 6.17 6.09 -23.66
CA THR A 715 7.54 6.40 -23.26
C THR A 715 8.46 5.23 -23.55
N ALA A 716 9.74 5.51 -23.78
CA ALA A 716 10.78 4.49 -23.92
C ALA A 716 11.63 4.43 -22.67
N SER A 717 12.11 3.23 -22.32
CA SER A 717 13.03 3.05 -21.20
C SER A 717 14.30 2.30 -21.62
N PHE A 718 15.40 2.65 -20.96
CA PHE A 718 16.68 1.97 -21.05
C PHE A 718 17.21 1.80 -19.63
N SER A 719 17.49 0.53 -19.24
CA SER A 719 18.05 0.21 -17.94
C SER A 719 19.36 -0.54 -18.10
N TYR A 720 20.35 -0.17 -17.28
CA TYR A 720 21.61 -0.89 -17.16
C TYR A 720 21.77 -1.40 -15.73
N HIS A 721 22.01 -2.72 -15.58
CA HIS A 721 22.26 -3.38 -14.31
C HIS A 721 23.76 -3.63 -14.14
N PHE A 722 24.36 -3.01 -13.11
CA PHE A 722 25.76 -3.16 -12.78
C PHE A 722 25.96 -4.44 -11.94
N GLY A 723 26.87 -5.29 -12.31
CA GLY A 723 27.13 -6.55 -11.60
C GLY A 723 26.69 -7.78 -12.40
N HIS A 724 26.75 -8.93 -11.77
CA HIS A 724 26.19 -10.14 -12.37
C HIS A 724 24.68 -10.04 -12.24
N ALA A 725 24.02 -9.81 -13.36
CA ALA A 725 22.58 -10.04 -13.39
C ALA A 725 22.36 -11.49 -12.93
N SER A 726 21.53 -11.70 -11.92
CA SER A 726 20.93 -13.01 -11.74
C SER A 726 20.39 -13.42 -13.11
N GLU A 727 20.90 -14.51 -13.70
CA GLU A 727 20.43 -14.95 -15.01
C GLU A 727 18.91 -14.93 -15.02
N PRO A 728 18.28 -14.31 -16.03
CA PRO A 728 16.86 -14.54 -16.23
C PRO A 728 16.74 -16.05 -16.43
N LEU A 729 16.03 -16.70 -15.54
CA LEU A 729 15.86 -18.15 -15.49
C LEU A 729 15.49 -18.67 -16.88
N ARG A 730 16.34 -19.57 -17.41
CA ARG A 730 16.14 -20.24 -18.68
C ARG A 730 14.97 -21.21 -18.63
#